data_9bb7e1afbc95fdf78aa9964241023593
#
_entry.id   9bb7e1afbc95fdf78aa9964241023593
#
_cell.length_a   1.000
_cell.length_b   1.000
_cell.length_c   1.000
_cell.angle_alpha   90.00
_cell.angle_beta   90.00
_cell.angle_gamma   90.00
#
_symmetry.space_group_name_H-M   'P 1'
#
loop_
_entity.id
_entity.type
_entity.pdbx_description
1 polymer ?
#
loop_
_entity_poly.entity_id
_entity_poly.type
_entity_poly.pdbx_seq_one_letter_code
_entity_poly.pdbx_strand_id
1 'polypeptide(L)'
;MLLMVCVRLCLLSFLGGVLAHPFVPGPAARPHSLDRASKKREYSTTGCSSEKEVAITAPTKNIFQSLTDREYVQVTEFLHQQKELNLTAVVNSTSWDNVIVTLDLLQPNKTDALTYLEGYGPVPARYARATLQFNSQLQPYIQEYVVGPLPIKNGLTRYEELNYIFTSGHGRTKVYNADGEAIATFNLKVGTEIKDITKRLLNGTATGADDDNLLIAGSDPLIHSGDRIYQWNEFYSAHSGEFFSETILPSSLQFKVDITGRDPSKWEVVGWYYDGQYWPTTAAFRKGVKTLTRRPGPNLDGSWTSTDQQGGKLPRDQLYPPISVQPDGPRFGVDREQNYIEWMDFSFFISNHKETGLQLHDIRYKGERLIYEFGLQEALAHYASQDPLHASSAYLDTSYGIGTSQWNLVDGFDCPSHATYLNTTFYISETTHVHPNSICLFEYDAGYPIQRHLTSTYVSATKNIVFTVRSVSTVGNYDYLFEYSFHYDGSITVTVRASGYIQGAFWSGDGDYGFHIHDNLSGSMHDHVINFKLDLDIKGRKNSLLKTEFVPISQVYPWSDGQSINTMKVNRSYISNEDDSKITWAKNGVAAYAVVNKDKLNKFGEAPGYHIFPNSGSTAHLTVQSSSALGQSANWANHNLYALQHHDTEPKSAYAFNSHDPHHPAVDFAKFFNGESLDQEDIVLYFNLGMHHLPNTADLPNTVTTTAVSSMMIAPQNYFPGDLSRRTIHQARLTYNEKSIVTDKKTFGTKQPTCAYDMNKSAPDLSTFVGEIEIPKFPWNPSGSLQTNPGG
;
A
#
# COMPACT_ATOMS: atom_id res chain seq x y z
N MET A 1 -51.20 20.86 -17.05
CA MET A 1 -52.23 20.31 -17.97
C MET A 1 -51.62 19.00 -18.44
N LEU A 2 -51.95 17.95 -17.74
CA LEU A 2 -52.70 16.76 -18.22
C LEU A 2 -51.96 16.01 -19.34
N LEU A 3 -51.67 14.74 -19.29
CA LEU A 3 -52.46 13.60 -18.81
C LEU A 3 -51.57 12.37 -18.63
N MET A 4 -51.80 11.62 -17.57
CA MET A 4 -51.55 10.19 -17.44
C MET A 4 -52.29 9.38 -18.49
N VAL A 5 -51.76 8.30 -19.03
CA VAL A 5 -52.52 7.09 -19.31
C VAL A 5 -51.58 5.85 -19.26
N CYS A 6 -52.02 4.89 -18.46
CA CYS A 6 -51.60 3.48 -18.45
C CYS A 6 -52.00 2.74 -19.71
N VAL A 7 -51.22 1.75 -20.15
CA VAL A 7 -51.80 0.51 -20.72
C VAL A 7 -50.97 -0.71 -20.31
N ARG A 8 -51.72 -1.68 -19.81
CA ARG A 8 -51.38 -3.04 -19.48
C ARG A 8 -51.42 -3.97 -20.71
N LEU A 9 -50.71 -5.11 -20.56
CA LEU A 9 -50.90 -6.41 -21.20
C LEU A 9 -50.42 -6.63 -22.64
N CYS A 10 -49.53 -7.60 -22.79
CA CYS A 10 -49.86 -8.89 -23.36
C CYS A 10 -48.83 -9.97 -22.98
N LEU A 11 -49.28 -10.94 -22.22
CA LEU A 11 -48.73 -12.31 -22.10
C LEU A 11 -49.11 -13.10 -23.33
N LEU A 12 -48.19 -13.94 -23.83
CA LEU A 12 -48.46 -15.32 -24.27
C LEU A 12 -47.16 -15.99 -24.75
N SER A 13 -46.64 -16.84 -23.91
CA SER A 13 -46.35 -18.28 -24.07
C SER A 13 -45.45 -18.71 -25.25
N PHE A 14 -44.30 -19.32 -24.89
CA PHE A 14 -43.94 -20.63 -25.44
C PHE A 14 -43.26 -21.49 -24.39
N LEU A 15 -43.84 -22.61 -24.09
CA LEU A 15 -43.44 -23.68 -23.21
C LEU A 15 -42.27 -24.45 -23.84
N GLY A 16 -41.18 -24.58 -23.07
CA GLY A 16 -40.17 -25.61 -23.25
C GLY A 16 -39.66 -25.99 -21.87
N GLY A 17 -40.16 -27.15 -21.35
CA GLY A 17 -40.13 -27.51 -19.96
C GLY A 17 -38.76 -27.76 -19.37
N VAL A 18 -38.45 -27.04 -18.30
CA VAL A 18 -37.74 -27.53 -17.14
C VAL A 18 -38.64 -27.24 -15.94
N LEU A 19 -39.12 -28.26 -15.27
CA LEU A 19 -39.97 -28.16 -14.11
C LEU A 19 -39.25 -27.43 -12.97
N ALA A 20 -39.43 -26.13 -12.91
CA ALA A 20 -39.22 -25.35 -11.71
C ALA A 20 -40.56 -25.21 -11.01
N HIS A 21 -40.78 -25.97 -9.94
CA HIS A 21 -41.93 -25.73 -9.08
C HIS A 21 -41.81 -24.37 -8.40
N PRO A 22 -42.85 -23.55 -8.46
CA PRO A 22 -42.88 -22.29 -7.71
C PRO A 22 -42.97 -22.60 -6.21
N PHE A 23 -42.11 -21.98 -5.44
CA PHE A 23 -42.13 -21.96 -3.98
C PHE A 23 -43.41 -21.22 -3.54
N VAL A 24 -44.41 -21.95 -3.05
CA VAL A 24 -45.54 -21.39 -2.34
C VAL A 24 -45.16 -21.37 -0.86
N PRO A 25 -45.15 -20.19 -0.18
CA PRO A 25 -44.93 -20.16 1.26
C PRO A 25 -46.12 -20.81 1.95
N GLY A 26 -45.92 -21.96 2.56
CA GLY A 26 -46.89 -22.58 3.45
C GLY A 26 -47.07 -21.75 4.73
N PRO A 27 -48.22 -21.85 5.41
CA PRO A 27 -48.50 -21.09 6.61
C PRO A 27 -47.47 -21.39 7.71
N ALA A 28 -47.04 -20.36 8.41
CA ALA A 28 -46.06 -20.42 9.50
C ALA A 28 -46.49 -21.51 10.53
N ALA A 29 -45.73 -22.58 10.58
CA ALA A 29 -45.87 -23.61 11.60
C ALA A 29 -45.46 -22.98 12.96
N ARG A 30 -46.35 -23.09 13.93
CA ARG A 30 -46.06 -22.76 15.33
C ARG A 30 -44.86 -23.59 15.81
N PRO A 31 -43.96 -23.03 16.63
CA PRO A 31 -42.85 -23.78 17.17
C PRO A 31 -43.34 -24.90 18.07
N HIS A 32 -43.18 -26.13 17.66
CA HIS A 32 -43.28 -27.27 18.58
C HIS A 32 -42.10 -27.17 19.56
N SER A 33 -42.43 -27.14 20.85
CA SER A 33 -41.47 -27.29 21.93
C SER A 33 -40.78 -28.64 21.76
N LEU A 34 -39.56 -28.63 21.26
CA LEU A 34 -38.67 -29.78 21.36
C LEU A 34 -38.21 -29.86 22.79
N ASP A 35 -38.71 -30.84 23.52
CA ASP A 35 -38.17 -31.29 24.81
C ASP A 35 -36.67 -31.64 24.55
N ARG A 36 -35.80 -30.67 24.78
CA ARG A 36 -34.37 -30.89 24.87
C ARG A 36 -34.09 -31.54 26.22
N ALA A 37 -34.01 -32.86 26.21
CA ALA A 37 -33.23 -33.54 27.22
C ALA A 37 -31.81 -32.99 27.12
N SER A 38 -31.50 -31.98 27.97
CA SER A 38 -30.19 -31.40 28.08
C SER A 38 -29.24 -32.43 28.67
N LYS A 39 -28.59 -33.24 27.83
CA LYS A 39 -27.35 -33.87 28.22
C LYS A 39 -26.41 -32.70 28.58
N LYS A 40 -26.14 -32.45 29.85
CA LYS A 40 -25.06 -31.63 30.31
C LYS A 40 -23.78 -32.15 29.63
N ARG A 41 -23.29 -31.45 28.64
CA ARG A 41 -21.93 -31.66 28.16
C ARG A 41 -21.01 -31.23 29.29
N GLU A 42 -20.22 -32.13 29.82
CA GLU A 42 -19.07 -31.78 30.62
C GLU A 42 -18.10 -31.02 29.69
N TYR A 43 -18.05 -29.72 29.87
CA TYR A 43 -17.03 -28.92 29.21
C TYR A 43 -15.69 -29.18 29.91
N SER A 44 -14.66 -29.46 29.15
CA SER A 44 -13.31 -29.48 29.63
C SER A 44 -13.01 -28.13 30.31
N THR A 45 -12.43 -28.17 31.49
CA THR A 45 -12.01 -26.98 32.25
C THR A 45 -10.70 -26.39 31.74
N THR A 46 -10.09 -26.97 30.67
CA THR A 46 -8.92 -26.44 30.02
C THR A 46 -9.27 -25.25 29.14
N GLY A 47 -8.57 -24.13 29.32
CA GLY A 47 -8.71 -22.95 28.46
C GLY A 47 -8.38 -23.23 27.01
N CYS A 48 -8.91 -22.43 26.10
CA CYS A 48 -8.48 -22.45 24.68
C CYS A 48 -6.99 -22.10 24.57
N SER A 49 -6.34 -22.53 23.51
CA SER A 49 -4.91 -22.24 23.26
C SER A 49 -4.63 -20.73 23.26
N SER A 50 -3.54 -20.34 23.90
CA SER A 50 -3.02 -18.98 23.87
C SER A 50 -1.77 -18.84 22.99
N GLU A 51 -1.39 -19.91 22.28
CA GLU A 51 -0.26 -19.87 21.35
C GLU A 51 -0.53 -18.90 20.21
N LYS A 52 0.49 -18.17 19.81
CA LYS A 52 0.42 -17.16 18.74
C LYS A 52 0.78 -17.74 17.37
N GLU A 53 1.64 -18.74 17.30
CA GLU A 53 2.06 -19.42 16.07
C GLU A 53 2.64 -20.80 16.37
N VAL A 54 2.76 -21.63 15.33
CA VAL A 54 3.52 -22.88 15.39
C VAL A 54 4.96 -22.59 14.95
N ALA A 55 5.93 -22.94 15.80
CA ALA A 55 7.34 -22.81 15.44
C ALA A 55 7.71 -23.83 14.35
N ILE A 56 8.28 -23.36 13.27
CA ILE A 56 8.76 -24.16 12.13
C ILE A 56 10.21 -23.79 11.81
N THR A 57 10.82 -24.53 10.90
CA THR A 57 12.15 -24.22 10.35
C THR A 57 12.04 -24.02 8.85
N ALA A 58 12.53 -22.89 8.36
CA ALA A 58 12.58 -22.60 6.93
C ALA A 58 13.46 -23.62 6.18
N PRO A 59 13.11 -24.03 4.96
CA PRO A 59 13.91 -24.97 4.17
C PRO A 59 15.27 -24.40 3.75
N THR A 60 15.37 -23.07 3.67
CA THR A 60 16.58 -22.34 3.28
C THR A 60 16.68 -21.05 4.09
N LYS A 61 17.85 -20.41 4.08
CA LYS A 61 17.98 -19.05 4.64
C LYS A 61 17.20 -18.05 3.80
N ASN A 62 16.62 -17.06 4.46
CA ASN A 62 16.01 -15.92 3.81
C ASN A 62 17.09 -14.99 3.22
N ILE A 63 17.33 -15.10 1.92
CA ILE A 63 18.32 -14.27 1.22
C ILE A 63 17.84 -12.85 0.94
N PHE A 64 16.55 -12.57 1.16
CA PHE A 64 15.88 -11.29 0.93
C PHE A 64 15.77 -10.45 2.22
N GLN A 65 16.12 -11.02 3.36
CA GLN A 65 16.05 -10.34 4.65
C GLN A 65 17.04 -9.18 4.73
N SER A 66 16.60 -8.05 5.29
CA SER A 66 17.40 -6.85 5.53
C SER A 66 18.75 -7.17 6.18
N LEU A 67 19.68 -6.23 6.11
CA LEU A 67 20.97 -6.39 6.76
C LEU A 67 20.79 -6.58 8.27
N THR A 68 21.65 -7.41 8.87
CA THR A 68 21.71 -7.57 10.32
C THR A 68 22.39 -6.36 10.97
N ASP A 69 22.14 -6.11 12.25
CA ASP A 69 22.78 -5.03 13.00
C ASP A 69 24.32 -5.08 12.89
N ARG A 70 24.86 -6.28 12.90
CA ARG A 70 26.30 -6.49 12.72
C ARG A 70 26.78 -6.07 11.32
N GLU A 71 26.01 -6.38 10.28
CA GLU A 71 26.34 -5.97 8.91
C GLU A 71 26.22 -4.44 8.79
N TYR A 72 25.19 -3.81 9.36
CA TYR A 72 25.07 -2.35 9.40
C TYR A 72 26.28 -1.69 10.04
N VAL A 73 26.68 -2.12 11.25
CA VAL A 73 27.87 -1.60 11.95
C VAL A 73 29.10 -1.75 11.08
N GLN A 74 29.35 -2.95 10.56
CA GLN A 74 30.56 -3.24 9.77
C GLN A 74 30.62 -2.41 8.47
N VAL A 75 29.49 -2.21 7.78
CA VAL A 75 29.44 -1.41 6.55
C VAL A 75 29.66 0.06 6.87
N THR A 76 29.04 0.58 7.95
CA THR A 76 29.23 1.97 8.38
C THR A 76 30.71 2.24 8.70
N GLU A 77 31.33 1.39 9.53
CA GLU A 77 32.75 1.52 9.88
C GLU A 77 33.66 1.43 8.65
N PHE A 78 33.35 0.52 7.71
CA PHE A 78 34.10 0.34 6.47
C PHE A 78 34.03 1.61 5.59
N LEU A 79 32.83 2.19 5.43
CA LEU A 79 32.65 3.40 4.62
C LEU A 79 33.36 4.61 5.23
N HIS A 80 33.31 4.80 6.54
CA HIS A 80 34.03 5.87 7.23
C HIS A 80 35.56 5.76 7.12
N GLN A 81 36.09 4.58 6.85
CA GLN A 81 37.53 4.39 6.61
C GLN A 81 37.95 4.84 5.20
N GLN A 82 37.02 5.07 4.28
CA GLN A 82 37.30 5.49 2.90
C GLN A 82 37.46 7.01 2.87
N LYS A 83 38.71 7.48 2.86
CA LYS A 83 39.03 8.91 2.97
C LYS A 83 38.48 9.75 1.82
N GLU A 84 38.36 9.16 0.64
CA GLU A 84 37.84 9.83 -0.58
C GLU A 84 36.35 10.15 -0.49
N LEU A 85 35.58 9.46 0.34
CA LEU A 85 34.17 9.76 0.59
C LEU A 85 34.00 10.96 1.51
N ASN A 86 35.03 11.27 2.32
CA ASN A 86 35.03 12.37 3.28
C ASN A 86 33.75 12.43 4.13
N LEU A 87 33.39 11.28 4.71
CA LEU A 87 32.17 11.14 5.52
C LEU A 87 32.39 11.70 6.93
N THR A 88 31.39 12.39 7.41
CA THR A 88 31.28 12.83 8.81
C THR A 88 30.17 12.00 9.49
N ALA A 89 30.41 11.51 10.71
CA ALA A 89 29.37 10.84 11.47
C ALA A 89 28.16 11.77 11.67
N VAL A 90 26.95 11.28 11.40
CA VAL A 90 25.73 12.08 11.39
C VAL A 90 25.53 12.88 12.67
N VAL A 91 25.87 12.31 13.83
CA VAL A 91 25.79 12.98 15.14
C VAL A 91 26.67 14.25 15.24
N ASN A 92 27.71 14.38 14.41
CA ASN A 92 28.63 15.51 14.37
C ASN A 92 28.52 16.31 13.08
N SER A 93 27.62 15.94 12.17
CA SER A 93 27.54 16.57 10.84
C SER A 93 26.75 17.89 10.84
N THR A 94 27.07 18.69 9.86
CA THR A 94 26.34 19.90 9.47
C THR A 94 25.73 19.72 8.09
N SER A 95 24.95 20.68 7.61
CA SER A 95 24.37 20.67 6.25
C SER A 95 25.44 20.73 5.12
N TRP A 96 26.72 20.84 5.46
CA TRP A 96 27.85 20.86 4.51
C TRP A 96 28.74 19.62 4.58
N ASP A 97 28.37 18.63 5.41
CA ASP A 97 29.16 17.42 5.57
C ASP A 97 28.54 16.26 4.77
N ASN A 98 29.42 15.41 4.22
CA ASN A 98 28.97 14.18 3.57
C ASN A 98 28.59 13.15 4.63
N VAL A 99 27.45 12.48 4.42
CA VAL A 99 26.87 11.57 5.41
C VAL A 99 26.33 10.28 4.77
N ILE A 100 26.23 9.23 5.57
CA ILE A 100 25.46 8.03 5.24
C ILE A 100 23.99 8.29 5.56
N VAL A 101 23.13 8.27 4.52
CA VAL A 101 21.69 8.46 4.68
C VAL A 101 21.04 7.17 5.14
N THR A 102 21.35 6.05 4.43
CA THR A 102 20.80 4.75 4.76
C THR A 102 21.66 3.61 4.20
N LEU A 103 21.50 2.44 4.81
CA LEU A 103 22.00 1.18 4.31
C LEU A 103 20.82 0.22 4.16
N ASP A 104 20.81 -0.59 3.11
CA ASP A 104 19.83 -1.65 2.90
C ASP A 104 20.49 -2.85 2.22
N LEU A 105 19.80 -3.96 2.12
CA LEU A 105 20.27 -5.10 1.34
C LEU A 105 20.17 -4.77 -0.16
N LEU A 106 21.24 -4.96 -0.90
CA LEU A 106 21.14 -5.10 -2.35
C LEU A 106 20.66 -6.51 -2.67
N GLN A 107 19.45 -6.63 -3.22
CA GLN A 107 18.86 -7.92 -3.52
C GLN A 107 19.75 -8.73 -4.48
N PRO A 108 19.87 -10.06 -4.28
CA PRO A 108 20.60 -10.91 -5.21
C PRO A 108 19.88 -10.94 -6.58
N ASN A 109 20.64 -11.18 -7.66
CA ASN A 109 20.01 -11.40 -8.96
C ASN A 109 19.11 -12.65 -8.93
N LYS A 110 18.05 -12.65 -9.74
CA LYS A 110 17.03 -13.72 -9.74
C LYS A 110 17.64 -15.09 -10.06
N THR A 111 18.60 -15.17 -10.92
CA THR A 111 19.22 -16.45 -11.32
C THR A 111 19.97 -17.11 -10.16
N ASP A 112 20.79 -16.36 -9.43
CA ASP A 112 21.51 -16.87 -8.27
C ASP A 112 20.55 -17.20 -7.12
N ALA A 113 19.55 -16.34 -6.89
CA ALA A 113 18.50 -16.56 -5.91
C ALA A 113 17.75 -17.87 -6.19
N LEU A 114 17.27 -18.07 -7.41
CA LEU A 114 16.57 -19.29 -7.81
C LEU A 114 17.45 -20.55 -7.70
N THR A 115 18.70 -20.45 -8.14
CA THR A 115 19.65 -21.56 -8.06
C THR A 115 19.83 -22.02 -6.60
N TYR A 116 19.90 -21.08 -5.67
CA TYR A 116 19.98 -21.37 -4.24
C TYR A 116 18.66 -21.94 -3.68
N LEU A 117 17.54 -21.28 -3.93
CA LEU A 117 16.22 -21.66 -3.41
C LEU A 117 15.75 -23.04 -3.91
N GLU A 118 16.24 -23.48 -5.06
CA GLU A 118 16.00 -24.84 -5.60
C GLU A 118 17.05 -25.87 -5.14
N GLY A 119 18.04 -25.46 -4.33
CA GLY A 119 19.06 -26.35 -3.77
C GLY A 119 20.17 -26.74 -4.74
N TYR A 120 20.34 -26.03 -5.87
CA TYR A 120 21.35 -26.32 -6.87
C TYR A 120 22.65 -25.51 -6.71
N GLY A 121 22.65 -24.51 -5.83
CA GLY A 121 23.81 -23.64 -5.65
C GLY A 121 24.03 -23.18 -4.21
N PRO A 122 25.17 -22.48 -3.99
CA PRO A 122 25.48 -21.90 -2.68
C PRO A 122 24.55 -20.72 -2.38
N VAL A 123 24.53 -20.32 -1.09
CA VAL A 123 23.88 -19.06 -0.68
C VAL A 123 24.51 -17.91 -1.46
N PRO A 124 23.73 -17.04 -2.12
CA PRO A 124 24.25 -15.85 -2.79
C PRO A 124 25.06 -14.96 -1.83
N ALA A 125 26.12 -14.36 -2.36
CA ALA A 125 26.87 -13.38 -1.57
C ALA A 125 26.00 -12.17 -1.26
N ARG A 126 26.02 -11.68 -0.03
CA ARG A 126 25.28 -10.52 0.39
C ARG A 126 26.06 -9.24 0.10
N TYR A 127 25.36 -8.21 -0.35
CA TYR A 127 25.91 -6.86 -0.58
C TYR A 127 24.99 -5.83 0.06
N ALA A 128 25.58 -4.77 0.61
CA ALA A 128 24.82 -3.62 1.04
C ALA A 128 24.66 -2.62 -0.12
N ARG A 129 23.48 -2.04 -0.26
CA ARG A 129 23.21 -0.82 -0.98
C ARG A 129 23.35 0.32 0.02
N ALA A 130 24.29 1.23 -0.22
CA ALA A 130 24.56 2.37 0.63
C ALA A 130 24.18 3.66 -0.09
N THR A 131 23.28 4.42 0.51
CA THR A 131 22.88 5.75 0.03
C THR A 131 23.71 6.80 0.76
N LEU A 132 24.59 7.48 0.05
CA LEU A 132 25.43 8.55 0.60
C LEU A 132 24.98 9.90 0.06
N GLN A 133 24.94 10.90 0.92
CA GLN A 133 24.63 12.28 0.56
C GLN A 133 25.90 13.14 0.64
N PHE A 134 26.25 13.73 -0.49
CA PHE A 134 27.44 14.58 -0.66
C PHE A 134 27.06 16.06 -0.55
N ASN A 135 27.08 16.56 0.69
CA ASN A 135 26.66 17.92 1.01
C ASN A 135 27.79 18.94 0.92
N SER A 136 29.06 18.54 0.83
CA SER A 136 30.20 19.43 0.72
C SER A 136 30.28 20.20 -0.62
N GLN A 137 29.37 19.88 -1.55
CA GLN A 137 29.32 20.48 -2.88
C GLN A 137 28.33 21.66 -2.92
N LEU A 138 28.58 22.62 -3.83
CA LEU A 138 27.65 23.74 -4.09
C LEU A 138 26.29 23.23 -4.61
N GLN A 139 26.27 22.08 -5.27
CA GLN A 139 25.07 21.37 -5.61
C GLN A 139 25.12 19.99 -4.94
N PRO A 140 24.44 19.82 -3.80
CA PRO A 140 24.40 18.56 -3.09
C PRO A 140 23.76 17.47 -3.94
N TYR A 141 24.19 16.22 -3.74
CA TYR A 141 23.63 15.09 -4.44
C TYR A 141 23.67 13.82 -3.57
N ILE A 142 22.77 12.91 -3.83
CA ILE A 142 22.81 11.53 -3.36
C ILE A 142 23.53 10.71 -4.42
N GLN A 143 24.36 9.77 -3.97
CA GLN A 143 24.96 8.72 -4.78
C GLN A 143 24.77 7.37 -4.10
N GLU A 144 24.31 6.41 -4.88
CA GLU A 144 24.18 5.02 -4.44
C GLU A 144 25.50 4.26 -4.65
N TYR A 145 25.82 3.41 -3.67
CA TYR A 145 26.99 2.52 -3.71
C TYR A 145 26.59 1.09 -3.42
N VAL A 146 27.28 0.14 -4.03
CA VAL A 146 27.28 -1.26 -3.62
C VAL A 146 28.50 -1.52 -2.75
N VAL A 147 28.30 -2.17 -1.60
CA VAL A 147 29.36 -2.53 -0.65
C VAL A 147 29.32 -4.03 -0.37
N GLY A 148 30.40 -4.70 -0.64
CA GLY A 148 30.49 -6.15 -0.37
C GLY A 148 31.66 -6.85 -1.03
N PRO A 149 31.69 -8.19 -0.99
CA PRO A 149 30.73 -9.07 -0.31
C PRO A 149 30.79 -8.98 1.21
N LEU A 150 29.64 -9.27 1.85
CA LEU A 150 29.52 -9.32 3.29
C LEU A 150 29.77 -10.76 3.83
N PRO A 151 30.18 -10.93 5.10
CA PRO A 151 30.62 -9.89 6.04
C PRO A 151 31.90 -9.18 5.57
N ILE A 152 32.12 -7.96 6.07
CA ILE A 152 33.32 -7.16 5.72
C ILE A 152 34.61 -7.95 6.00
N LYS A 153 35.48 -8.03 4.97
CA LYS A 153 36.78 -8.71 5.05
C LYS A 153 37.85 -7.85 4.39
N ASN A 154 38.92 -7.54 5.15
CA ASN A 154 40.04 -6.75 4.63
C ASN A 154 40.62 -7.35 3.34
N GLY A 155 40.76 -6.48 2.31
CA GLY A 155 41.32 -6.85 1.01
C GLY A 155 40.36 -7.60 0.07
N LEU A 156 39.16 -8.01 0.54
CA LEU A 156 38.14 -8.67 -0.26
C LEU A 156 36.92 -7.79 -0.50
N THR A 157 36.43 -7.14 0.56
CA THR A 157 35.27 -6.23 0.44
C THR A 157 35.68 -4.95 -0.28
N ARG A 158 34.85 -4.52 -1.18
CA ARG A 158 35.00 -3.29 -1.98
C ARG A 158 33.71 -2.47 -1.91
N TYR A 159 33.78 -1.21 -2.33
CA TYR A 159 32.65 -0.40 -2.61
C TYR A 159 32.82 0.21 -4.00
N GLU A 160 31.71 0.36 -4.73
CA GLU A 160 31.67 0.89 -6.08
C GLU A 160 30.35 1.66 -6.25
N GLU A 161 30.31 2.65 -7.15
CA GLU A 161 29.07 3.33 -7.51
C GLU A 161 28.06 2.33 -8.07
N LEU A 162 26.85 2.33 -7.54
CA LEU A 162 25.76 1.49 -8.02
C LEU A 162 25.05 2.22 -9.15
N ASN A 163 25.37 1.89 -10.39
CA ASN A 163 24.87 2.59 -11.56
C ASN A 163 23.93 1.75 -12.43
N TYR A 164 24.12 0.45 -12.47
CA TYR A 164 23.49 -0.46 -13.46
C TYR A 164 21.98 -0.68 -13.25
N ILE A 165 21.42 -0.32 -12.09
CA ILE A 165 19.98 -0.43 -11.79
C ILE A 165 19.22 0.88 -12.06
N PHE A 166 19.87 1.88 -12.64
CA PHE A 166 19.28 3.20 -12.89
C PHE A 166 19.19 3.49 -14.38
N THR A 167 18.03 3.91 -14.84
CA THR A 167 17.79 4.24 -16.26
C THR A 167 18.53 5.49 -16.73
N SER A 168 18.96 6.34 -15.79
CA SER A 168 19.85 7.47 -16.03
C SER A 168 21.29 7.05 -16.37
N GLY A 169 21.67 5.77 -16.11
CA GLY A 169 23.02 5.26 -16.22
C GLY A 169 23.92 5.60 -15.03
N HIS A 170 23.37 6.21 -13.97
CA HIS A 170 24.07 6.50 -12.73
C HIS A 170 23.11 6.58 -11.55
N GLY A 171 23.57 6.10 -10.38
CA GLY A 171 22.82 6.18 -9.11
C GLY A 171 22.95 7.53 -8.41
N ARG A 172 22.95 8.63 -9.18
CA ARG A 172 23.13 9.99 -8.67
C ARG A 172 21.89 10.82 -8.90
N THR A 173 21.42 11.51 -7.84
CA THR A 173 20.29 12.42 -7.89
C THR A 173 20.64 13.71 -7.14
N LYS A 174 20.27 14.86 -7.68
CA LYS A 174 20.37 16.15 -6.98
C LYS A 174 19.55 16.10 -5.69
N VAL A 175 19.97 16.86 -4.71
CA VAL A 175 19.30 16.98 -3.41
C VAL A 175 19.16 18.45 -3.03
N TYR A 176 17.98 18.79 -2.52
CA TYR A 176 17.67 20.14 -2.04
C TYR A 176 17.36 20.15 -0.54
N ASN A 177 17.06 19.03 0.06
CA ASN A 177 16.78 18.91 1.49
C ASN A 177 18.03 19.06 2.39
N ALA A 178 19.24 19.07 1.81
CA ALA A 178 20.46 19.39 2.54
C ALA A 178 20.38 20.72 3.30
N ASP A 179 19.63 21.68 2.76
CA ASP A 179 19.43 23.02 3.31
C ASP A 179 18.04 23.19 3.97
N GLY A 180 17.35 22.10 4.32
CA GLY A 180 15.97 22.11 4.86
C GLY A 180 15.81 22.99 6.09
N GLU A 181 16.76 22.97 7.03
CA GLU A 181 16.75 23.84 8.22
C GLU A 181 16.88 25.33 7.84
N ALA A 182 17.72 25.64 6.85
CA ALA A 182 17.86 26.99 6.34
C ALA A 182 16.59 27.49 5.65
N ILE A 183 15.90 26.60 4.89
CA ILE A 183 14.61 26.91 4.26
C ILE A 183 13.55 27.18 5.32
N ALA A 184 13.45 26.35 6.35
CA ALA A 184 12.53 26.56 7.46
C ALA A 184 12.79 27.88 8.18
N THR A 185 14.06 28.18 8.45
CA THR A 185 14.47 29.48 9.05
C THR A 185 14.12 30.67 8.16
N PHE A 186 14.31 30.54 6.84
CA PHE A 186 13.93 31.59 5.89
C PHE A 186 12.41 31.80 5.87
N ASN A 187 11.62 30.75 5.89
CA ASN A 187 10.16 30.82 5.93
C ASN A 187 9.66 31.53 7.22
N LEU A 188 10.24 31.25 8.38
CA LEU A 188 9.93 31.94 9.61
C LEU A 188 10.33 33.44 9.58
N LYS A 189 11.44 33.78 8.89
CA LYS A 189 11.81 35.16 8.63
C LYS A 189 10.74 35.86 7.79
N VAL A 190 10.21 35.21 6.75
CA VAL A 190 9.09 35.72 5.94
C VAL A 190 7.86 35.96 6.81
N GLY A 191 7.50 34.99 7.65
CA GLY A 191 6.41 35.10 8.62
C GLY A 191 6.59 36.29 9.57
N THR A 192 7.82 36.51 10.04
CA THR A 192 8.19 37.65 10.89
C THR A 192 8.03 39.01 10.16
N GLU A 193 8.46 39.07 8.89
CA GLU A 193 8.35 40.27 8.06
C GLU A 193 6.90 40.73 7.85
N ILE A 194 5.96 39.77 7.73
CA ILE A 194 4.54 40.05 7.44
C ILE A 194 3.62 39.85 8.64
N LYS A 195 4.15 39.77 9.87
CA LYS A 195 3.34 39.48 11.08
C LYS A 195 2.19 40.46 11.33
N ASP A 196 2.32 41.70 10.88
CA ASP A 196 1.25 42.70 10.93
C ASP A 196 0.08 42.34 10.01
N ILE A 197 0.36 41.67 8.88
CA ILE A 197 -0.62 41.18 7.93
C ILE A 197 -1.25 39.88 8.44
N THR A 198 -0.44 38.90 8.87
CA THR A 198 -0.95 37.65 9.39
C THR A 198 -1.83 37.84 10.62
N LYS A 199 -1.44 38.72 11.56
CA LYS A 199 -2.30 39.11 12.68
C LYS A 199 -3.66 39.68 12.27
N ARG A 200 -3.64 40.51 11.19
CA ARG A 200 -4.87 41.14 10.70
C ARG A 200 -5.77 40.15 9.91
N LEU A 201 -5.20 39.27 9.09
CA LEU A 201 -5.93 38.39 8.21
C LEU A 201 -6.29 37.06 8.90
N LEU A 202 -5.37 36.51 9.68
CA LEU A 202 -5.43 35.15 10.21
C LEU A 202 -5.48 35.11 11.74
N ASN A 203 -5.42 36.28 12.40
CA ASN A 203 -5.37 36.38 13.86
C ASN A 203 -4.20 35.58 14.48
N GLY A 204 -3.08 35.46 13.75
CA GLY A 204 -1.96 34.62 14.16
C GLY A 204 -0.62 35.06 13.66
N THR A 205 0.44 34.38 14.12
CA THR A 205 1.83 34.57 13.73
C THR A 205 2.54 33.26 13.49
N ALA A 206 3.56 33.27 12.63
CA ALA A 206 4.53 32.20 12.39
C ALA A 206 5.94 32.84 12.34
N THR A 207 6.54 33.07 13.49
CA THR A 207 7.78 33.79 13.65
C THR A 207 8.91 32.95 14.24
N GLY A 208 8.60 31.74 14.69
CA GLY A 208 9.46 30.87 15.46
C GLY A 208 9.39 31.11 16.97
N ALA A 209 8.41 31.91 17.44
CA ALA A 209 8.15 32.12 18.86
C ALA A 209 7.25 31.05 19.45
N ASP A 210 7.39 30.76 20.76
CA ASP A 210 6.63 29.75 21.46
C ASP A 210 5.11 30.00 21.48
N ASP A 211 4.67 31.24 21.26
CA ASP A 211 3.27 31.65 21.22
C ASP A 211 2.70 31.75 19.79
N ASP A 212 3.44 31.26 18.80
CA ASP A 212 2.94 31.21 17.43
C ASP A 212 1.75 30.21 17.35
N ASN A 213 0.71 30.62 16.62
CA ASN A 213 -0.47 29.81 16.36
C ASN A 213 -0.71 29.55 14.87
N LEU A 214 0.30 29.88 14.05
CA LEU A 214 0.38 29.51 12.65
C LEU A 214 1.69 28.74 12.41
N LEU A 215 1.66 27.83 11.45
CA LEU A 215 2.83 27.16 10.92
C LEU A 215 2.94 27.42 9.41
N ILE A 216 4.10 27.14 8.83
CA ILE A 216 4.35 27.28 7.38
C ILE A 216 4.79 25.93 6.85
N ALA A 217 4.07 25.43 5.85
CA ALA A 217 4.42 24.20 5.11
C ALA A 217 4.56 24.50 3.62
N GLY A 218 5.49 23.79 2.97
CA GLY A 218 5.80 23.96 1.54
C GLY A 218 5.24 22.85 0.67
N SER A 219 5.06 23.15 -0.62
CA SER A 219 4.71 22.13 -1.63
C SER A 219 5.89 21.20 -1.92
N ASP A 220 5.60 19.96 -2.29
CA ASP A 220 6.55 18.98 -2.82
C ASP A 220 5.97 18.34 -4.09
N PRO A 221 6.76 18.08 -5.13
CA PRO A 221 8.20 18.38 -5.29
C PRO A 221 8.48 19.88 -5.47
N LEU A 222 9.77 20.26 -5.34
CA LEU A 222 10.20 21.60 -5.67
C LEU A 222 9.99 21.90 -7.16
N ILE A 223 9.65 23.15 -7.49
CA ILE A 223 9.38 23.57 -8.85
C ILE A 223 10.68 23.95 -9.55
N HIS A 224 11.02 23.22 -10.60
CA HIS A 224 12.20 23.47 -11.43
C HIS A 224 11.81 24.30 -12.66
N SER A 225 12.50 25.43 -12.88
CA SER A 225 12.30 26.29 -14.05
C SER A 225 13.64 26.78 -14.57
N GLY A 226 14.21 26.06 -15.57
CA GLY A 226 15.60 26.23 -15.96
C GLY A 226 16.55 25.98 -14.81
N ASP A 227 17.43 26.91 -14.52
CA ASP A 227 18.38 26.83 -13.38
C ASP A 227 17.79 27.32 -12.04
N ARG A 228 16.53 27.72 -12.03
CA ARG A 228 15.87 28.26 -10.84
C ARG A 228 15.05 27.19 -10.14
N ILE A 229 14.98 27.29 -8.79
CA ILE A 229 14.25 26.39 -7.92
C ILE A 229 13.31 27.21 -7.06
N TYR A 230 12.04 26.84 -7.11
CA TYR A 230 10.98 27.53 -6.39
C TYR A 230 10.21 26.58 -5.49
N GLN A 231 9.63 27.13 -4.42
CA GLN A 231 8.66 26.45 -3.57
C GLN A 231 7.47 27.35 -3.28
N TRP A 232 6.26 26.83 -3.37
CA TRP A 232 5.09 27.44 -2.77
C TRP A 232 4.98 27.04 -1.32
N ASN A 233 4.67 27.97 -0.44
CA ASN A 233 4.46 27.77 0.99
C ASN A 233 3.12 28.34 1.40
N GLU A 234 2.42 27.71 2.32
CA GLU A 234 1.15 28.13 2.87
C GLU A 234 1.23 28.29 4.38
N PHE A 235 0.48 29.27 4.91
CA PHE A 235 0.24 29.38 6.34
C PHE A 235 -0.95 28.49 6.72
N TYR A 236 -0.75 27.63 7.69
CA TYR A 236 -1.77 26.80 8.30
C TYR A 236 -2.03 27.26 9.73
N SER A 237 -3.24 27.08 10.26
CA SER A 237 -3.41 27.17 11.70
C SER A 237 -2.70 26.01 12.38
N ALA A 238 -1.94 26.29 13.42
CA ALA A 238 -1.42 25.24 14.27
C ALA A 238 -2.56 24.59 15.04
N HIS A 239 -2.51 23.30 15.25
CA HIS A 239 -3.46 22.61 16.12
C HIS A 239 -3.22 23.06 17.58
N SER A 240 -4.30 23.20 18.34
CA SER A 240 -4.23 23.58 19.76
C SER A 240 -4.40 22.40 20.71
N GLY A 241 -4.76 21.23 20.17
CA GLY A 241 -5.08 20.02 20.92
C GLY A 241 -4.05 18.89 20.73
N GLU A 242 -4.50 17.67 21.00
CA GLU A 242 -3.70 16.45 20.92
C GLU A 242 -3.65 15.84 19.50
N PHE A 243 -4.42 16.41 18.54
CA PHE A 243 -4.61 15.84 17.22
C PHE A 243 -3.80 16.62 16.16
N PHE A 244 -3.00 15.93 15.37
CA PHE A 244 -2.19 16.51 14.28
C PHE A 244 -3.06 16.76 13.04
N SER A 245 -3.91 17.78 13.12
CA SER A 245 -4.96 18.08 12.14
C SER A 245 -4.59 19.22 11.17
N GLU A 246 -3.36 19.67 11.12
CA GLU A 246 -2.90 20.86 10.36
C GLU A 246 -3.29 20.80 8.89
N THR A 247 -3.25 19.63 8.26
CA THR A 247 -3.56 19.46 6.83
C THR A 247 -5.00 19.77 6.47
N ILE A 248 -5.90 19.87 7.45
CA ILE A 248 -7.28 20.36 7.26
C ILE A 248 -7.49 21.79 7.79
N LEU A 249 -6.40 22.49 8.13
CA LEU A 249 -6.45 23.86 8.66
C LEU A 249 -5.76 24.90 7.75
N PRO A 250 -5.92 24.86 6.39
CA PRO A 250 -5.31 25.83 5.50
C PRO A 250 -5.85 27.24 5.71
N SER A 251 -5.07 28.27 5.38
CA SER A 251 -5.42 29.67 5.61
C SER A 251 -5.60 30.51 4.36
N SER A 252 -5.44 29.94 3.18
CA SER A 252 -5.44 30.65 1.89
C SER A 252 -4.25 31.61 1.67
N LEU A 253 -3.44 31.88 2.67
CA LEU A 253 -2.29 32.76 2.49
C LEU A 253 -1.07 31.94 2.08
N GLN A 254 -0.63 32.14 0.83
CA GLN A 254 0.50 31.42 0.25
C GLN A 254 1.55 32.38 -0.30
N PHE A 255 2.81 31.95 -0.30
CA PHE A 255 3.91 32.71 -0.89
C PHE A 255 4.87 31.79 -1.65
N LYS A 256 5.40 32.31 -2.75
CA LYS A 256 6.40 31.64 -3.57
C LYS A 256 7.79 32.16 -3.21
N VAL A 257 8.72 31.26 -2.94
CA VAL A 257 10.13 31.59 -2.70
C VAL A 257 11.00 31.06 -3.82
N ASP A 258 12.02 31.82 -4.18
CA ASP A 258 13.13 31.36 -4.97
C ASP A 258 14.25 30.97 -4.01
N ILE A 259 14.53 29.65 -3.98
CA ILE A 259 15.54 29.04 -3.13
C ILE A 259 16.73 28.52 -3.94
N THR A 260 16.98 29.12 -5.08
CA THR A 260 18.08 28.74 -5.95
C THR A 260 19.43 28.94 -5.26
N GLY A 261 20.23 27.90 -5.24
CA GLY A 261 21.53 27.84 -4.57
C GLY A 261 21.43 27.68 -3.06
N ARG A 262 22.60 27.65 -2.38
CA ARG A 262 22.72 27.31 -0.94
C ARG A 262 22.98 28.50 -0.04
N ASP A 263 22.82 29.72 -0.54
CA ASP A 263 23.05 30.95 0.21
C ASP A 263 21.70 31.59 0.55
N PRO A 264 21.19 31.43 1.81
CA PRO A 264 19.87 31.95 2.20
C PRO A 264 19.78 33.50 2.09
N SER A 265 20.91 34.21 2.03
CA SER A 265 20.90 35.66 1.84
C SER A 265 20.47 36.11 0.44
N LYS A 266 20.50 35.20 -0.52
CA LYS A 266 20.07 35.40 -1.91
C LYS A 266 18.65 34.90 -2.21
N TRP A 267 18.06 34.22 -1.26
CA TRP A 267 16.69 33.74 -1.41
C TRP A 267 15.68 34.88 -1.27
N GLU A 268 14.64 34.85 -2.06
CA GLU A 268 13.66 35.93 -2.08
C GLU A 268 12.23 35.45 -2.30
N VAL A 269 11.26 36.19 -1.76
CA VAL A 269 9.84 35.97 -2.02
C VAL A 269 9.49 36.59 -3.37
N VAL A 270 9.06 35.77 -4.31
CA VAL A 270 8.75 36.13 -5.71
C VAL A 270 7.27 36.08 -6.06
N GLY A 271 6.41 35.90 -5.08
CA GLY A 271 4.96 35.88 -5.29
C GLY A 271 4.17 35.68 -4.00
N TRP A 272 2.95 36.21 -4.00
CA TRP A 272 1.96 36.06 -2.91
C TRP A 272 0.63 35.70 -3.50
N TYR A 273 -0.10 34.83 -2.82
CA TYR A 273 -1.46 34.42 -3.16
C TYR A 273 -2.33 34.49 -1.90
N TYR A 274 -3.55 35.02 -2.02
CA TYR A 274 -4.54 35.04 -0.95
C TYR A 274 -5.94 35.16 -1.55
N ASP A 275 -6.83 34.25 -1.19
CA ASP A 275 -8.24 34.22 -1.58
C ASP A 275 -8.46 34.48 -3.09
N GLY A 276 -7.78 33.69 -3.95
CA GLY A 276 -7.92 33.78 -5.41
C GLY A 276 -7.12 34.93 -6.07
N GLN A 277 -6.38 35.75 -5.32
CA GLN A 277 -5.63 36.88 -5.86
C GLN A 277 -4.13 36.68 -5.75
N TYR A 278 -3.41 37.07 -6.79
CA TYR A 278 -1.97 36.98 -6.89
C TYR A 278 -1.28 38.33 -6.93
N TRP A 279 -0.15 38.46 -6.24
CA TRP A 279 0.72 39.65 -6.25
C TRP A 279 2.18 39.21 -6.46
N PRO A 280 2.90 39.86 -7.43
CA PRO A 280 4.25 39.43 -7.78
C PRO A 280 5.35 39.87 -6.81
N THR A 281 5.03 40.74 -5.85
CA THR A 281 6.02 41.27 -4.87
C THR A 281 5.38 41.52 -3.50
N THR A 282 6.16 41.45 -2.43
CA THR A 282 5.72 41.77 -1.08
C THR A 282 5.16 43.21 -0.97
N ALA A 283 5.74 44.18 -1.69
CA ALA A 283 5.22 45.55 -1.72
C ALA A 283 3.84 45.65 -2.37
N ALA A 284 3.64 44.95 -3.50
CA ALA A 284 2.33 44.88 -4.16
C ALA A 284 1.31 44.17 -3.26
N PHE A 285 1.68 43.08 -2.62
CA PHE A 285 0.83 42.35 -1.66
C PHE A 285 0.43 43.24 -0.48
N ARG A 286 1.39 43.93 0.18
CA ARG A 286 1.09 44.88 1.29
C ARG A 286 0.14 45.99 0.89
N LYS A 287 0.22 46.48 -0.37
CA LYS A 287 -0.70 47.49 -0.90
C LYS A 287 -2.08 46.86 -1.20
N GLY A 288 -2.07 45.76 -1.92
CA GLY A 288 -3.32 45.08 -2.39
C GLY A 288 -4.20 44.59 -1.23
N VAL A 289 -3.58 43.96 -0.24
CA VAL A 289 -4.33 43.41 0.89
C VAL A 289 -5.07 44.45 1.74
N LYS A 290 -4.67 45.74 1.68
CA LYS A 290 -5.38 46.83 2.36
C LYS A 290 -6.73 47.14 1.73
N THR A 291 -6.90 46.84 0.44
CA THR A 291 -8.09 47.18 -0.34
C THR A 291 -9.07 46.00 -0.47
N LEU A 292 -8.75 44.83 0.10
CA LEU A 292 -9.62 43.66 0.04
C LEU A 292 -10.96 43.89 0.75
N THR A 293 -12.04 43.59 0.07
CA THR A 293 -13.40 43.65 0.60
C THR A 293 -13.78 42.35 1.36
N ARG A 294 -13.25 41.20 0.90
CA ARG A 294 -13.36 39.90 1.58
C ARG A 294 -12.01 39.60 2.26
N ARG A 295 -12.09 39.10 3.48
CA ARG A 295 -10.92 38.67 4.27
C ARG A 295 -11.31 37.40 5.04
N PRO A 296 -11.31 36.25 4.37
CA PRO A 296 -11.65 35.01 5.03
C PRO A 296 -10.61 34.73 6.11
N GLY A 297 -11.05 34.33 7.30
CA GLY A 297 -10.20 33.86 8.35
C GLY A 297 -9.61 32.47 8.05
N PRO A 298 -8.66 31.99 8.86
CA PRO A 298 -8.15 30.65 8.73
C PRO A 298 -9.19 29.62 9.15
N ASN A 299 -9.01 28.37 8.75
CA ASN A 299 -9.66 27.26 9.43
C ASN A 299 -9.02 27.08 10.79
N LEU A 300 -9.83 26.80 11.81
CA LEU A 300 -9.39 26.56 13.19
C LEU A 300 -9.77 25.15 13.61
N ASP A 301 -8.96 24.51 14.40
CA ASP A 301 -9.27 23.23 15.00
C ASP A 301 -10.45 23.32 16.01
N GLY A 302 -10.94 22.18 16.43
CA GLY A 302 -12.05 22.06 17.36
C GLY A 302 -12.53 20.61 17.48
N SER A 303 -13.73 20.43 18.01
CA SER A 303 -14.32 19.09 18.13
C SER A 303 -14.46 18.35 16.78
N TRP A 304 -14.55 19.08 15.68
CA TRP A 304 -14.67 18.51 14.34
C TRP A 304 -13.35 17.91 13.80
N THR A 305 -12.20 18.25 14.38
CA THR A 305 -10.89 17.70 14.04
C THR A 305 -10.45 16.54 14.94
N SER A 306 -11.19 16.30 16.04
CA SER A 306 -10.89 15.23 16.98
C SER A 306 -11.32 13.87 16.44
N THR A 307 -10.44 12.87 16.58
CA THR A 307 -10.76 11.47 16.27
C THR A 307 -11.40 10.71 17.43
N ASP A 308 -11.53 11.33 18.60
CA ASP A 308 -12.23 10.76 19.74
C ASP A 308 -13.73 10.62 19.49
N GLN A 309 -14.38 9.79 20.32
CA GLN A 309 -15.82 9.57 20.24
C GLN A 309 -16.59 10.88 20.37
N GLN A 310 -17.41 11.21 19.38
CA GLN A 310 -18.21 12.42 19.28
C GLN A 310 -19.71 12.10 19.21
N GLY A 311 -20.52 13.01 19.73
CA GLY A 311 -21.98 12.93 19.64
C GLY A 311 -22.62 11.87 20.53
N GLY A 312 -23.85 11.49 20.22
CA GLY A 312 -24.59 10.47 20.95
C GLY A 312 -24.10 9.07 20.61
N LYS A 313 -24.00 8.20 21.62
CA LYS A 313 -23.63 6.79 21.41
C LYS A 313 -24.62 6.09 20.47
N LEU A 314 -24.13 5.17 19.67
CA LEU A 314 -24.97 4.34 18.82
C LEU A 314 -25.95 3.49 19.66
N PRO A 315 -27.16 3.19 19.17
CA PRO A 315 -28.09 2.33 19.90
C PRO A 315 -27.49 0.95 20.19
N ARG A 316 -27.50 0.55 21.47
CA ARG A 316 -26.96 -0.73 21.98
C ARG A 316 -25.44 -0.88 21.92
N ASP A 317 -24.68 0.15 21.63
CA ASP A 317 -23.23 0.12 21.52
C ASP A 317 -22.51 -0.15 22.86
N GLN A 318 -23.24 -0.05 23.99
CA GLN A 318 -22.75 -0.50 25.27
C GLN A 318 -22.61 -2.03 25.41
N LEU A 319 -23.14 -2.80 24.46
CA LEU A 319 -22.94 -4.25 24.37
C LEU A 319 -21.60 -4.53 23.72
N TYR A 320 -20.89 -5.55 24.22
CA TYR A 320 -19.59 -5.91 23.65
C TYR A 320 -19.73 -6.36 22.19
N PRO A 321 -18.91 -5.86 21.24
CA PRO A 321 -18.98 -6.25 19.84
C PRO A 321 -18.52 -7.71 19.64
N PRO A 322 -18.77 -8.31 18.46
CA PRO A 322 -18.23 -9.61 18.12
C PRO A 322 -16.70 -9.64 18.23
N ILE A 323 -16.17 -10.72 18.75
CA ILE A 323 -14.72 -10.98 18.81
C ILE A 323 -14.35 -12.19 17.95
N SER A 324 -13.13 -12.19 17.45
CA SER A 324 -12.56 -13.33 16.73
C SER A 324 -11.77 -14.21 17.69
N VAL A 325 -12.00 -15.53 17.63
CA VAL A 325 -11.36 -16.52 18.51
C VAL A 325 -10.83 -17.68 17.69
N GLN A 326 -9.62 -18.11 17.96
CA GLN A 326 -8.98 -19.28 17.37
C GLN A 326 -8.76 -20.35 18.46
N PRO A 327 -9.72 -21.25 18.69
CA PRO A 327 -9.78 -22.08 19.91
C PRO A 327 -8.62 -23.05 20.10
N ASP A 328 -8.09 -23.62 19.00
CA ASP A 328 -6.99 -24.59 19.02
C ASP A 328 -5.62 -23.93 18.76
N GLY A 329 -5.56 -22.59 18.78
CA GLY A 329 -4.38 -21.82 18.38
C GLY A 329 -4.25 -21.67 16.87
N PRO A 330 -3.18 -20.99 16.41
CA PRO A 330 -2.97 -20.68 15.00
C PRO A 330 -2.72 -21.95 14.17
N ARG A 331 -3.18 -21.92 12.91
CA ARG A 331 -2.98 -23.02 11.94
C ARG A 331 -1.95 -22.64 10.89
N PHE A 332 -1.05 -21.74 11.23
CA PHE A 332 0.09 -21.35 10.42
C PHE A 332 1.37 -21.47 11.24
N GLY A 333 2.47 -21.70 10.54
CA GLY A 333 3.81 -21.80 11.13
C GLY A 333 4.63 -20.57 10.81
N VAL A 334 5.53 -20.20 11.74
CA VAL A 334 6.47 -19.09 11.59
C VAL A 334 7.86 -19.53 12.01
N ASP A 335 8.84 -19.33 11.12
CA ASP A 335 10.26 -19.27 11.49
C ASP A 335 10.62 -17.79 11.65
N ARG A 336 10.76 -17.33 12.91
CA ARG A 336 11.03 -15.93 13.23
C ARG A 336 12.43 -15.48 12.83
N GLU A 337 13.39 -16.40 12.79
CA GLU A 337 14.78 -16.08 12.39
C GLU A 337 14.86 -15.79 10.88
N GLN A 338 14.11 -16.54 10.09
CA GLN A 338 14.09 -16.42 8.64
C GLN A 338 12.89 -15.62 8.10
N ASN A 339 11.97 -15.17 8.95
CA ASN A 339 10.69 -14.57 8.56
C ASN A 339 9.99 -15.42 7.47
N TYR A 340 9.98 -16.73 7.70
CA TYR A 340 9.37 -17.71 6.81
C TYR A 340 8.03 -18.17 7.36
N ILE A 341 7.04 -18.19 6.51
CA ILE A 341 5.64 -18.47 6.86
C ILE A 341 5.16 -19.70 6.09
N GLU A 342 4.42 -20.57 6.78
CA GLU A 342 3.64 -21.64 6.17
C GLU A 342 2.17 -21.54 6.60
N TRP A 343 1.27 -21.57 5.63
CA TRP A 343 -0.17 -21.68 5.87
C TRP A 343 -0.82 -22.62 4.86
N MET A 344 -1.45 -23.69 5.34
CA MET A 344 -2.02 -24.76 4.51
C MET A 344 -0.98 -25.31 3.51
N ASP A 345 -1.17 -25.08 2.20
CA ASP A 345 -0.20 -25.45 1.17
C ASP A 345 0.68 -24.28 0.70
N PHE A 346 0.46 -23.08 1.22
CA PHE A 346 1.29 -21.90 0.92
C PHE A 346 2.51 -21.83 1.82
N SER A 347 3.61 -21.34 1.26
CA SER A 347 4.78 -20.92 2.00
C SER A 347 5.46 -19.75 1.32
N PHE A 348 6.11 -18.86 2.09
CA PHE A 348 6.81 -17.70 1.57
C PHE A 348 7.72 -17.06 2.60
N PHE A 349 8.65 -16.23 2.13
CA PHE A 349 9.48 -15.37 2.96
C PHE A 349 8.92 -13.95 3.02
N ILE A 350 9.12 -13.30 4.16
CA ILE A 350 8.85 -11.87 4.36
C ILE A 350 10.18 -11.13 4.45
N SER A 351 10.26 -9.99 3.77
CA SER A 351 11.28 -8.96 4.00
C SER A 351 10.62 -7.60 4.22
N ASN A 352 11.38 -6.65 4.74
CA ASN A 352 10.93 -5.28 4.91
C ASN A 352 12.03 -4.32 4.45
N HIS A 353 11.65 -3.31 3.67
CA HIS A 353 12.55 -2.29 3.15
C HIS A 353 12.12 -0.92 3.65
N LYS A 354 13.06 -0.05 4.00
CA LYS A 354 12.74 1.27 4.53
C LYS A 354 11.89 2.12 3.58
N GLU A 355 12.11 1.99 2.28
CA GLU A 355 11.41 2.77 1.26
C GLU A 355 9.99 2.24 0.99
N THR A 356 9.86 0.94 0.79
CA THR A 356 8.64 0.30 0.28
C THR A 356 7.91 -0.60 1.28
N GLY A 357 8.46 -0.78 2.48
CA GLY A 357 7.84 -1.61 3.52
C GLY A 357 7.83 -3.10 3.22
N LEU A 358 6.73 -3.74 3.56
CA LEU A 358 6.51 -5.18 3.49
C LEU A 358 6.62 -5.73 2.06
N GLN A 359 7.44 -6.78 1.88
CA GLN A 359 7.62 -7.51 0.63
C GLN A 359 7.51 -9.02 0.88
N LEU A 360 6.91 -9.74 -0.05
CA LEU A 360 6.82 -11.20 -0.03
C LEU A 360 7.69 -11.81 -1.14
N HIS A 361 8.39 -12.90 -0.83
CA HIS A 361 9.30 -13.56 -1.76
C HIS A 361 9.12 -15.07 -1.77
N ASP A 362 9.41 -15.70 -2.91
CA ASP A 362 9.36 -17.15 -3.11
C ASP A 362 8.03 -17.76 -2.64
N ILE A 363 6.91 -17.13 -3.06
CA ILE A 363 5.59 -17.65 -2.70
C ILE A 363 5.37 -18.96 -3.44
N ARG A 364 5.23 -20.04 -2.67
CA ARG A 364 5.01 -21.40 -3.18
C ARG A 364 3.63 -21.91 -2.78
N TYR A 365 3.10 -22.76 -3.61
CA TYR A 365 1.93 -23.56 -3.32
C TYR A 365 2.26 -25.04 -3.54
N LYS A 366 2.15 -25.86 -2.49
CA LYS A 366 2.60 -27.28 -2.49
C LYS A 366 4.05 -27.46 -2.92
N GLY A 367 4.92 -26.52 -2.51
CA GLY A 367 6.34 -26.53 -2.85
C GLY A 367 6.66 -26.05 -4.28
N GLU A 368 5.67 -25.82 -5.13
CA GLU A 368 5.85 -25.25 -6.47
C GLU A 368 5.77 -23.73 -6.39
N ARG A 369 6.78 -23.02 -6.90
CA ARG A 369 6.79 -21.55 -6.92
C ARG A 369 5.68 -21.03 -7.83
N LEU A 370 4.94 -20.03 -7.33
CA LEU A 370 3.96 -19.24 -8.07
C LEU A 370 4.47 -17.84 -8.34
N ILE A 371 5.15 -17.23 -7.35
CA ILE A 371 5.58 -15.84 -7.40
C ILE A 371 6.99 -15.77 -6.80
N TYR A 372 7.91 -15.12 -7.52
CA TYR A 372 9.26 -14.87 -7.05
C TYR A 372 9.31 -13.67 -6.11
N GLU A 373 8.68 -12.55 -6.49
CA GLU A 373 8.63 -11.31 -5.73
C GLU A 373 7.25 -10.66 -5.84
N PHE A 374 6.72 -10.20 -4.70
CA PHE A 374 5.44 -9.48 -4.64
C PHE A 374 5.50 -8.38 -3.59
N GLY A 375 5.37 -7.12 -4.02
CA GLY A 375 5.39 -6.01 -3.09
C GLY A 375 5.23 -4.64 -3.72
N LEU A 376 5.06 -3.66 -2.83
CA LEU A 376 4.95 -2.25 -3.18
C LEU A 376 6.22 -1.73 -3.87
N GLN A 377 6.07 -0.84 -4.82
CA GLN A 377 7.16 -0.13 -5.48
C GLN A 377 7.18 1.36 -5.17
N GLU A 378 6.02 2.00 -5.25
CA GLU A 378 5.84 3.44 -4.98
C GLU A 378 4.36 3.73 -4.69
N ALA A 379 4.09 4.82 -3.98
CA ALA A 379 2.77 5.39 -3.85
C ALA A 379 2.82 6.88 -4.18
N LEU A 380 1.78 7.38 -4.86
CA LEU A 380 1.66 8.75 -5.32
C LEU A 380 0.35 9.33 -4.82
N ALA A 381 0.42 10.57 -4.28
CA ALA A 381 -0.74 11.42 -4.06
C ALA A 381 -0.58 12.71 -4.90
N HIS A 382 -1.41 12.89 -5.94
CA HIS A 382 -1.37 14.04 -6.84
C HIS A 382 -2.61 14.90 -6.68
N TYR A 383 -2.44 16.14 -6.28
CA TYR A 383 -3.50 17.04 -5.88
C TYR A 383 -4.00 17.94 -7.00
N ALA A 384 -5.27 18.37 -6.91
CA ALA A 384 -5.89 19.35 -7.78
C ALA A 384 -6.36 20.55 -6.98
N SER A 385 -6.15 21.76 -7.48
CA SER A 385 -6.74 23.00 -6.96
C SER A 385 -6.50 24.15 -7.92
N GLN A 386 -7.17 25.28 -7.69
CA GLN A 386 -6.81 26.56 -8.29
C GLN A 386 -5.76 27.33 -7.50
N ASP A 387 -5.53 26.96 -6.23
CA ASP A 387 -4.45 27.56 -5.45
C ASP A 387 -3.09 26.98 -5.85
N PRO A 388 -2.01 27.77 -5.75
CA PRO A 388 -0.72 27.36 -6.28
C PRO A 388 -0.05 26.24 -5.48
N LEU A 389 -0.33 26.05 -4.19
CA LEU A 389 0.31 25.02 -3.40
C LEU A 389 -0.23 23.64 -3.82
N HIS A 390 -1.55 23.42 -3.76
CA HIS A 390 -2.16 22.13 -4.11
C HIS A 390 -1.99 21.80 -5.60
N ALA A 391 -2.13 22.81 -6.49
CA ALA A 391 -1.89 22.62 -7.93
C ALA A 391 -0.45 22.23 -8.28
N SER A 392 0.49 22.42 -7.36
CA SER A 392 1.91 22.04 -7.50
C SER A 392 2.31 20.82 -6.69
N SER A 393 1.41 20.25 -5.89
CA SER A 393 1.73 19.15 -4.97
C SER A 393 1.49 17.79 -5.61
N ALA A 394 2.55 16.95 -5.56
CA ALA A 394 2.52 15.58 -6.02
C ALA A 394 3.52 14.75 -5.19
N TYR A 395 3.06 14.14 -4.12
CA TYR A 395 3.92 13.39 -3.20
C TYR A 395 4.22 11.99 -3.72
N LEU A 396 5.51 11.63 -3.78
CA LEU A 396 6.00 10.28 -3.99
C LEU A 396 6.40 9.72 -2.62
N ASP A 397 5.58 8.83 -2.07
CA ASP A 397 5.60 8.49 -0.64
C ASP A 397 6.82 7.68 -0.21
N THR A 398 7.49 6.96 -1.13
CA THR A 398 8.74 6.26 -0.80
C THR A 398 9.87 7.21 -0.44
N SER A 399 9.81 8.49 -0.86
CA SER A 399 10.78 9.51 -0.46
C SER A 399 10.73 9.81 1.03
N TYR A 400 9.57 9.66 1.64
CA TYR A 400 9.35 9.79 3.08
C TYR A 400 9.58 8.47 3.82
N GLY A 401 9.55 7.34 3.09
CA GLY A 401 9.81 6.01 3.61
C GLY A 401 8.56 5.31 4.14
N ILE A 402 7.86 4.58 3.27
CA ILE A 402 6.68 3.80 3.65
C ILE A 402 7.05 2.75 4.72
N GLY A 403 8.21 2.08 4.56
CA GLY A 403 8.66 1.09 5.54
C GLY A 403 9.05 1.71 6.88
N THR A 404 9.67 2.89 6.88
CA THR A 404 9.99 3.60 8.12
C THR A 404 8.79 4.20 8.83
N SER A 405 7.67 4.28 8.13
CA SER A 405 6.40 4.75 8.66
C SER A 405 5.47 3.62 9.11
N GLN A 406 5.97 2.37 9.10
CA GLN A 406 5.27 1.21 9.66
C GLN A 406 5.43 1.18 11.18
N TRP A 407 4.50 1.78 11.91
CA TRP A 407 4.52 1.82 13.37
C TRP A 407 3.87 0.58 14.01
N ASN A 408 3.91 0.53 15.33
CA ASN A 408 3.27 -0.51 16.14
C ASN A 408 1.78 -0.61 15.83
N LEU A 409 1.32 -1.80 15.51
CA LEU A 409 -0.11 -2.08 15.30
C LEU A 409 -0.84 -2.18 16.64
N VAL A 410 -2.07 -1.68 16.66
CA VAL A 410 -2.94 -1.71 17.85
C VAL A 410 -3.66 -3.05 17.91
N ASP A 411 -3.28 -3.88 18.90
CA ASP A 411 -3.87 -5.21 19.11
C ASP A 411 -5.39 -5.14 19.31
N GLY A 412 -6.11 -5.99 18.60
CA GLY A 412 -7.58 -6.04 18.62
C GLY A 412 -8.29 -4.97 17.79
N PHE A 413 -7.56 -3.98 17.24
CA PHE A 413 -8.07 -2.95 16.34
C PHE A 413 -7.47 -3.06 14.93
N ASP A 414 -6.16 -2.87 14.78
CA ASP A 414 -5.51 -3.06 13.48
C ASP A 414 -5.50 -4.51 13.05
N CYS A 415 -5.40 -5.43 14.00
CA CYS A 415 -5.39 -6.88 13.78
C CYS A 415 -6.26 -7.56 14.86
N PRO A 416 -6.83 -8.74 14.57
CA PRO A 416 -7.53 -9.49 15.62
C PRO A 416 -6.63 -9.81 16.82
N SER A 417 -7.18 -9.82 18.02
CA SER A 417 -6.43 -10.06 19.27
C SER A 417 -5.71 -11.43 19.37
N HIS A 418 -6.01 -12.36 18.46
CA HIS A 418 -5.27 -13.63 18.33
C HIS A 418 -4.12 -13.56 17.29
N ALA A 419 -3.83 -12.38 16.72
CA ALA A 419 -2.78 -12.24 15.72
C ALA A 419 -1.38 -12.48 16.31
N THR A 420 -0.49 -12.96 15.45
CA THR A 420 0.96 -13.03 15.69
C THR A 420 1.61 -11.79 15.09
N TYR A 421 2.54 -11.18 15.81
CA TYR A 421 3.22 -9.96 15.37
C TYR A 421 4.70 -10.23 15.07
N LEU A 422 5.21 -9.51 14.06
CA LEU A 422 6.62 -9.42 13.69
C LEU A 422 7.11 -7.98 13.81
N ASN A 423 8.39 -7.82 14.11
CA ASN A 423 9.06 -6.53 14.16
C ASN A 423 9.66 -6.19 12.79
N THR A 424 9.82 -4.91 12.50
CA THR A 424 10.62 -4.43 11.36
C THR A 424 11.88 -3.72 11.85
N THR A 425 12.95 -3.85 11.09
CA THR A 425 14.24 -3.22 11.39
C THR A 425 14.77 -2.53 10.15
N PHE A 426 15.27 -1.32 10.28
CA PHE A 426 15.88 -0.55 9.20
C PHE A 426 16.95 0.39 9.76
N TYR A 427 17.75 0.96 8.85
CA TYR A 427 18.90 1.76 9.21
C TYR A 427 18.81 3.13 8.55
N ILE A 428 18.82 4.17 9.37
CA ILE A 428 18.77 5.57 8.93
C ILE A 428 19.78 6.39 9.73
N SER A 429 20.50 7.25 9.05
CA SER A 429 21.37 8.22 9.71
C SER A 429 22.29 7.59 10.75
N GLU A 430 22.89 6.46 10.40
CA GLU A 430 23.83 5.70 11.23
C GLU A 430 23.23 5.17 12.54
N THR A 431 21.93 4.93 12.55
CA THR A 431 21.20 4.38 13.68
C THR A 431 20.32 3.23 13.19
N THR A 432 20.29 2.12 13.94
CA THR A 432 19.33 1.04 13.73
C THR A 432 18.03 1.37 14.46
N HIS A 433 16.93 1.28 13.74
CA HIS A 433 15.58 1.52 14.24
C HIS A 433 14.79 0.23 14.20
N VAL A 434 14.08 -0.08 15.28
CA VAL A 434 13.22 -1.25 15.39
C VAL A 434 11.81 -0.78 15.73
N HIS A 435 10.85 -1.09 14.86
CA HIS A 435 9.43 -0.92 15.14
C HIS A 435 8.86 -2.27 15.58
N PRO A 436 8.56 -2.46 16.87
CA PRO A 436 7.97 -3.70 17.34
C PRO A 436 6.52 -3.81 16.89
N ASN A 437 6.06 -5.06 16.66
CA ASN A 437 4.66 -5.34 16.30
C ASN A 437 4.14 -4.57 15.07
N SER A 438 4.99 -4.35 14.08
CA SER A 438 4.64 -3.53 12.89
C SER A 438 4.07 -4.36 11.72
N ILE A 439 4.14 -5.67 11.80
CA ILE A 439 3.48 -6.60 10.87
C ILE A 439 2.67 -7.60 11.69
N CYS A 440 1.43 -7.89 11.29
CA CYS A 440 0.62 -8.93 11.90
C CYS A 440 0.26 -10.06 10.93
N LEU A 441 0.16 -11.26 11.47
CA LEU A 441 -0.22 -12.50 10.81
C LEU A 441 -1.45 -13.09 11.50
N PHE A 442 -2.51 -13.38 10.75
CA PHE A 442 -3.73 -13.94 11.34
C PHE A 442 -4.60 -14.68 10.33
N GLU A 443 -5.45 -15.56 10.83
CA GLU A 443 -6.57 -16.12 10.08
C GLU A 443 -7.88 -15.48 10.54
N TYR A 444 -8.84 -15.39 9.62
CA TYR A 444 -10.21 -15.00 9.97
C TYR A 444 -11.23 -15.79 9.13
N ASP A 445 -12.43 -15.98 9.70
CA ASP A 445 -13.58 -16.46 8.98
C ASP A 445 -14.23 -15.29 8.23
N ALA A 446 -14.28 -15.37 6.91
CA ALA A 446 -14.83 -14.30 6.08
C ALA A 446 -16.33 -14.04 6.29
N GLY A 447 -17.02 -14.87 7.08
CA GLY A 447 -18.43 -14.72 7.39
C GLY A 447 -19.40 -15.19 6.28
N TYR A 448 -18.86 -15.68 5.16
CA TYR A 448 -19.62 -16.28 4.06
C TYR A 448 -18.87 -17.51 3.53
N PRO A 449 -19.60 -18.49 2.94
CA PRO A 449 -18.96 -19.70 2.44
C PRO A 449 -18.16 -19.43 1.16
N ILE A 450 -16.98 -20.08 1.02
CA ILE A 450 -16.21 -20.04 -0.24
C ILE A 450 -16.94 -20.81 -1.35
N GLN A 451 -17.70 -21.84 -0.98
CA GLN A 451 -18.58 -22.56 -1.87
C GLN A 451 -19.93 -22.84 -1.19
N ARG A 452 -21.02 -22.71 -1.92
CA ARG A 452 -22.36 -23.06 -1.46
C ARG A 452 -23.24 -23.52 -2.62
N HIS A 453 -23.98 -24.61 -2.40
CA HIS A 453 -24.98 -25.05 -3.33
C HIS A 453 -26.22 -25.62 -2.60
N LEU A 454 -27.39 -25.28 -3.09
CA LEU A 454 -28.69 -25.74 -2.56
C LEU A 454 -29.50 -26.38 -3.68
N THR A 455 -30.07 -27.53 -3.38
CA THR A 455 -31.11 -28.20 -4.19
C THR A 455 -32.34 -28.50 -3.32
N SER A 456 -33.38 -29.09 -3.92
CA SER A 456 -34.53 -29.56 -3.17
C SER A 456 -34.20 -30.68 -2.15
N THR A 457 -33.09 -31.37 -2.34
CA THR A 457 -32.71 -32.53 -1.52
C THR A 457 -31.57 -32.30 -0.57
N TYR A 458 -30.72 -31.29 -0.81
CA TYR A 458 -29.58 -30.96 0.07
C TYR A 458 -29.12 -29.52 -0.05
N VAL A 459 -28.40 -29.08 0.98
CA VAL A 459 -27.52 -27.93 0.92
C VAL A 459 -26.10 -28.33 1.33
N SER A 460 -25.09 -27.82 0.61
CA SER A 460 -23.68 -27.93 1.00
C SER A 460 -23.06 -26.56 1.12
N ALA A 461 -22.16 -26.38 2.08
CA ALA A 461 -21.41 -25.17 2.27
C ALA A 461 -19.99 -25.49 2.78
N THR A 462 -18.99 -24.73 2.29
CA THR A 462 -17.59 -24.80 2.71
C THR A 462 -17.22 -23.49 3.36
N LYS A 463 -16.61 -23.53 4.57
CA LYS A 463 -16.12 -22.32 5.24
C LYS A 463 -15.08 -21.60 4.41
N ASN A 464 -15.12 -20.29 4.47
CA ASN A 464 -14.14 -19.41 3.87
C ASN A 464 -13.21 -18.85 4.96
N ILE A 465 -12.05 -19.47 5.12
CA ILE A 465 -11.01 -19.00 6.03
C ILE A 465 -9.91 -18.38 5.19
N VAL A 466 -9.49 -17.20 5.58
CA VAL A 466 -8.48 -16.39 4.91
C VAL A 466 -7.30 -16.19 5.85
N PHE A 467 -6.09 -16.36 5.35
CA PHE A 467 -4.86 -16.00 6.05
C PHE A 467 -4.35 -14.66 5.53
N THR A 468 -4.01 -13.75 6.42
CA THR A 468 -3.62 -12.38 6.06
C THR A 468 -2.30 -11.98 6.73
N VAL A 469 -1.43 -11.34 5.94
CA VAL A 469 -0.28 -10.56 6.39
C VAL A 469 -0.62 -9.09 6.21
N ARG A 470 -0.54 -8.29 7.27
CA ARG A 470 -0.91 -6.87 7.26
C ARG A 470 0.17 -6.01 7.89
N SER A 471 0.36 -4.82 7.32
CA SER A 471 1.11 -3.70 7.91
C SER A 471 0.35 -2.41 7.68
N VAL A 472 0.61 -1.38 8.50
CA VAL A 472 0.06 -0.04 8.34
C VAL A 472 1.22 0.95 8.30
N SER A 473 1.18 1.86 7.33
CA SER A 473 2.19 2.93 7.18
C SER A 473 1.48 4.28 7.23
N THR A 474 1.92 5.16 8.12
CA THR A 474 1.42 6.53 8.21
C THR A 474 2.40 7.46 7.51
N VAL A 475 2.06 7.92 6.30
CA VAL A 475 2.89 8.83 5.50
C VAL A 475 2.22 10.20 5.42
N GLY A 476 2.89 11.23 5.92
CA GLY A 476 2.22 12.50 6.16
C GLY A 476 1.09 12.31 7.16
N ASN A 477 -0.14 12.64 6.76
CA ASN A 477 -1.35 12.44 7.57
C ASN A 477 -2.26 11.31 7.06
N TYR A 478 -1.80 10.51 6.09
CA TYR A 478 -2.54 9.34 5.58
C TYR A 478 -2.00 8.04 6.16
N ASP A 479 -2.93 7.16 6.57
CA ASP A 479 -2.67 5.79 6.97
C ASP A 479 -2.99 4.86 5.81
N TYR A 480 -2.00 4.08 5.36
CA TYR A 480 -2.17 3.05 4.35
C TYR A 480 -2.05 1.66 4.99
N LEU A 481 -3.14 0.90 4.97
CA LEU A 481 -3.17 -0.50 5.39
C LEU A 481 -2.86 -1.36 4.18
N PHE A 482 -1.76 -2.10 4.21
CA PHE A 482 -1.36 -3.06 3.19
C PHE A 482 -1.68 -4.47 3.65
N GLU A 483 -2.47 -5.22 2.88
CA GLU A 483 -2.91 -6.57 3.21
C GLU A 483 -2.59 -7.53 2.06
N TYR A 484 -1.93 -8.66 2.39
CA TYR A 484 -1.76 -9.79 1.49
C TYR A 484 -2.54 -10.97 2.06
N SER A 485 -3.60 -11.39 1.37
CA SER A 485 -4.54 -12.41 1.82
C SER A 485 -4.49 -13.65 0.95
N PHE A 486 -4.38 -14.81 1.57
CA PHE A 486 -4.27 -16.12 0.94
C PHE A 486 -5.54 -16.91 1.18
N HIS A 487 -6.03 -17.62 0.14
CA HIS A 487 -7.31 -18.31 0.14
C HIS A 487 -7.16 -19.80 -0.09
N TYR A 488 -8.12 -20.61 0.38
CA TYR A 488 -8.12 -22.06 0.23
C TYR A 488 -8.11 -22.58 -1.22
N ASP A 489 -8.62 -21.79 -2.15
CA ASP A 489 -8.66 -22.13 -3.58
C ASP A 489 -7.34 -21.88 -4.32
N GLY A 490 -6.34 -21.34 -3.63
CA GLY A 490 -5.05 -20.97 -4.19
C GLY A 490 -4.98 -19.53 -4.72
N SER A 491 -6.03 -18.73 -4.52
CA SER A 491 -6.02 -17.32 -4.85
C SER A 491 -5.25 -16.49 -3.81
N ILE A 492 -4.71 -15.35 -4.26
CA ILE A 492 -4.04 -14.34 -3.43
C ILE A 492 -4.71 -12.99 -3.72
N THR A 493 -5.01 -12.23 -2.68
CA THR A 493 -5.52 -10.86 -2.82
C THR A 493 -4.55 -9.88 -2.18
N VAL A 494 -4.19 -8.81 -2.88
CA VAL A 494 -3.58 -7.65 -2.25
C VAL A 494 -4.62 -6.55 -2.12
N THR A 495 -4.72 -5.94 -0.94
CA THR A 495 -5.67 -4.86 -0.66
C THR A 495 -4.93 -3.70 -0.02
N VAL A 496 -5.24 -2.49 -0.46
CA VAL A 496 -4.83 -1.25 0.18
C VAL A 496 -6.09 -0.54 0.67
N ARG A 497 -6.07 -0.09 1.93
CA ARG A 497 -7.08 0.79 2.51
C ARG A 497 -6.40 2.06 2.96
N ALA A 498 -7.07 3.19 2.81
CA ALA A 498 -6.57 4.46 3.29
C ALA A 498 -7.47 5.02 4.40
N SER A 499 -6.83 5.71 5.34
CA SER A 499 -7.46 6.46 6.42
C SER A 499 -6.60 7.69 6.75
N GLY A 500 -6.85 8.36 7.88
CA GLY A 500 -6.10 9.53 8.31
C GLY A 500 -6.71 10.84 7.81
N TYR A 501 -6.05 11.94 8.15
CA TYR A 501 -6.48 13.28 7.76
C TYR A 501 -6.18 13.56 6.30
N ILE A 502 -7.17 14.08 5.55
CA ILE A 502 -6.93 14.58 4.18
C ILE A 502 -6.03 15.81 4.21
N GLN A 503 -5.34 16.10 3.11
CA GLN A 503 -4.79 17.43 2.85
C GLN A 503 -5.84 18.24 2.09
N GLY A 504 -6.54 19.14 2.77
CA GLY A 504 -7.61 19.94 2.22
C GLY A 504 -7.11 21.32 1.77
N ALA A 505 -7.64 21.82 0.66
CA ALA A 505 -7.38 23.17 0.19
C ALA A 505 -8.27 24.19 0.89
N PHE A 506 -7.87 25.46 0.89
CA PHE A 506 -8.74 26.54 1.35
C PHE A 506 -9.89 26.76 0.39
N TRP A 507 -11.15 26.83 0.91
CA TRP A 507 -12.33 27.08 0.10
C TRP A 507 -12.43 28.55 -0.33
N SER A 508 -12.21 28.84 -1.60
CA SER A 508 -12.34 30.18 -2.19
C SER A 508 -13.58 30.38 -3.07
N GLY A 509 -14.52 29.41 -3.05
CA GLY A 509 -15.76 29.47 -3.82
C GLY A 509 -15.68 28.68 -5.13
N ASP A 510 -14.68 27.86 -5.34
CA ASP A 510 -14.45 27.10 -6.56
C ASP A 510 -14.78 25.60 -6.35
N GLY A 511 -15.95 25.21 -6.82
CA GLY A 511 -16.43 23.82 -6.75
C GLY A 511 -15.87 22.88 -7.83
N ASP A 512 -15.06 23.38 -8.76
CA ASP A 512 -14.55 22.55 -9.86
C ASP A 512 -13.42 21.61 -9.40
N TYR A 513 -12.79 21.89 -8.27
CA TYR A 513 -11.65 21.13 -7.72
C TYR A 513 -11.96 20.30 -6.48
N GLY A 514 -13.16 20.44 -5.92
CA GLY A 514 -13.58 19.69 -4.74
C GLY A 514 -14.86 20.20 -4.10
N PHE A 515 -15.39 19.43 -3.15
CA PHE A 515 -16.57 19.86 -2.39
C PHE A 515 -16.21 20.85 -1.29
N HIS A 516 -17.13 21.78 -1.01
CA HIS A 516 -17.08 22.59 0.21
C HIS A 516 -17.47 21.71 1.41
N ILE A 517 -16.53 21.33 2.26
CA ILE A 517 -16.76 20.29 3.28
C ILE A 517 -16.80 20.81 4.71
N HIS A 518 -16.24 21.99 4.97
CA HIS A 518 -16.32 22.67 6.27
C HIS A 518 -16.00 24.16 6.04
N ASP A 519 -16.42 25.05 6.92
CA ASP A 519 -16.30 26.53 6.89
C ASP A 519 -15.52 27.11 5.69
N ASN A 520 -14.17 27.10 5.75
CA ASN A 520 -13.31 27.55 4.66
C ASN A 520 -12.47 26.39 4.10
N LEU A 521 -12.96 25.13 4.17
CA LEU A 521 -12.24 23.94 3.75
C LEU A 521 -12.86 23.31 2.51
N SER A 522 -12.04 23.04 1.52
CA SER A 522 -12.36 22.26 0.33
C SER A 522 -11.80 20.84 0.47
N GLY A 523 -12.63 19.86 0.13
CA GLY A 523 -12.19 18.49 -0.11
C GLY A 523 -11.48 18.41 -1.48
N SER A 524 -10.23 18.86 -1.53
CA SER A 524 -9.44 18.90 -2.76
C SER A 524 -9.34 17.52 -3.39
N MET A 525 -9.80 17.39 -4.66
CA MET A 525 -9.65 16.15 -5.42
C MET A 525 -8.17 15.79 -5.58
N HIS A 526 -7.87 14.51 -5.43
CA HIS A 526 -6.51 14.01 -5.68
C HIS A 526 -6.51 12.54 -6.08
N ASP A 527 -5.49 12.15 -6.85
CA ASP A 527 -5.24 10.77 -7.21
C ASP A 527 -4.36 10.10 -6.16
N HIS A 528 -4.78 8.93 -5.65
CA HIS A 528 -3.88 7.97 -5.03
C HIS A 528 -3.58 6.89 -6.05
N VAL A 529 -2.30 6.71 -6.40
CA VAL A 529 -1.85 5.63 -7.29
C VAL A 529 -0.74 4.86 -6.59
N ILE A 530 -0.96 3.57 -6.37
CA ILE A 530 -0.11 2.72 -5.53
C ILE A 530 0.37 1.55 -6.38
N ASN A 531 1.65 1.56 -6.73
CA ASN A 531 2.27 0.63 -7.67
C ASN A 531 2.82 -0.60 -6.98
N PHE A 532 2.51 -1.77 -7.50
CA PHE A 532 3.01 -3.06 -7.07
C PHE A 532 3.77 -3.77 -8.17
N LYS A 533 4.82 -4.50 -7.81
CA LYS A 533 5.53 -5.47 -8.63
C LYS A 533 5.05 -6.87 -8.29
N LEU A 534 4.80 -7.68 -9.32
CA LEU A 534 4.38 -9.07 -9.22
C LEU A 534 5.14 -9.91 -10.25
N ASP A 535 6.10 -10.67 -9.79
CA ASP A 535 6.95 -11.53 -10.61
C ASP A 535 6.43 -12.98 -10.54
N LEU A 536 5.70 -13.41 -11.55
CA LEU A 536 4.99 -14.69 -11.61
C LEU A 536 5.82 -15.78 -12.32
N ASP A 537 6.02 -16.92 -11.66
CA ASP A 537 6.70 -18.12 -12.18
C ASP A 537 5.70 -19.27 -12.40
N ILE A 538 4.73 -19.12 -13.30
CA ILE A 538 3.64 -20.09 -13.53
C ILE A 538 4.16 -21.35 -14.20
N LYS A 539 4.26 -22.47 -13.45
CA LYS A 539 4.85 -23.72 -13.93
C LYS A 539 6.28 -23.55 -14.46
N GLY A 540 7.00 -22.54 -14.01
CA GLY A 540 8.34 -22.16 -14.41
C GLY A 540 8.40 -20.72 -14.91
N ARG A 541 9.61 -20.24 -15.16
CA ARG A 541 9.92 -18.84 -15.49
C ARG A 541 9.34 -18.34 -16.81
N LYS A 542 9.11 -19.24 -17.79
CA LYS A 542 8.67 -18.87 -19.13
C LYS A 542 7.15 -18.78 -19.20
N ASN A 543 6.64 -17.60 -19.38
CA ASN A 543 5.21 -17.31 -19.37
C ASN A 543 4.82 -16.36 -20.50
N SER A 544 3.51 -16.24 -20.75
CA SER A 544 2.93 -15.31 -21.73
C SER A 544 1.73 -14.59 -21.11
N LEU A 545 1.48 -13.35 -21.53
CA LEU A 545 0.33 -12.58 -21.11
C LEU A 545 -0.86 -12.85 -22.05
N LEU A 546 -1.90 -13.52 -21.53
CA LEU A 546 -3.13 -13.82 -22.25
C LEU A 546 -4.17 -12.73 -21.98
N LYS A 547 -4.75 -12.17 -23.05
CA LYS A 547 -5.93 -11.33 -23.02
C LYS A 547 -7.14 -12.12 -23.51
N THR A 548 -8.23 -12.12 -22.75
CA THR A 548 -9.51 -12.72 -23.14
C THR A 548 -10.57 -11.62 -23.18
N GLU A 549 -11.13 -11.36 -24.36
CA GLU A 549 -12.19 -10.38 -24.56
C GLU A 549 -13.55 -11.06 -24.65
N PHE A 550 -14.58 -10.44 -24.09
CA PHE A 550 -15.96 -10.87 -24.16
C PHE A 550 -16.66 -10.03 -25.21
N VAL A 551 -16.98 -10.63 -26.35
CA VAL A 551 -17.50 -9.90 -27.52
C VAL A 551 -18.92 -10.35 -27.89
N PRO A 552 -19.85 -9.41 -28.11
CA PRO A 552 -21.17 -9.75 -28.62
C PRO A 552 -21.08 -10.19 -30.07
N ILE A 553 -21.85 -11.20 -30.41
CA ILE A 553 -22.00 -11.65 -31.81
C ILE A 553 -23.46 -11.82 -32.18
N SER A 554 -23.74 -11.71 -33.46
CA SER A 554 -25.03 -12.05 -34.09
C SER A 554 -24.75 -13.07 -35.19
N GLN A 555 -25.27 -14.30 -35.02
CA GLN A 555 -24.95 -15.41 -35.91
C GLN A 555 -26.17 -16.26 -36.19
N VAL A 556 -26.33 -16.72 -37.43
CA VAL A 556 -27.29 -17.78 -37.80
C VAL A 556 -26.61 -19.13 -37.59
N TYR A 557 -27.20 -19.96 -36.74
CA TYR A 557 -26.72 -21.31 -36.47
C TYR A 557 -27.50 -22.35 -37.28
N PRO A 558 -26.95 -23.56 -37.53
CA PRO A 558 -27.66 -24.62 -38.22
C PRO A 558 -29.01 -25.01 -37.63
N TRP A 559 -29.22 -24.76 -36.34
CA TRP A 559 -30.44 -25.08 -35.58
C TRP A 559 -31.36 -23.86 -35.37
N SER A 560 -31.06 -22.70 -35.91
CA SER A 560 -31.82 -21.46 -35.65
C SER A 560 -32.87 -21.17 -36.72
N ASP A 561 -33.16 -22.09 -37.64
CA ASP A 561 -34.17 -21.95 -38.72
C ASP A 561 -34.01 -20.64 -39.53
N GLY A 562 -32.76 -20.26 -39.79
CA GLY A 562 -32.44 -19.04 -40.50
C GLY A 562 -32.52 -17.73 -39.68
N GLN A 563 -32.88 -17.84 -38.41
CA GLN A 563 -32.94 -16.65 -37.54
C GLN A 563 -31.54 -16.31 -36.99
N SER A 564 -31.25 -15.05 -36.91
CA SER A 564 -30.03 -14.54 -36.26
C SER A 564 -30.18 -14.59 -34.74
N ILE A 565 -29.24 -15.26 -34.07
CA ILE A 565 -29.18 -15.35 -32.60
C ILE A 565 -28.11 -14.38 -32.09
N ASN A 566 -28.51 -13.48 -31.21
CA ASN A 566 -27.61 -12.60 -30.52
C ASN A 566 -27.06 -13.31 -29.30
N THR A 567 -25.74 -13.47 -29.23
CA THR A 567 -25.06 -14.15 -28.12
C THR A 567 -23.68 -13.53 -27.90
N MET A 568 -22.84 -14.15 -27.13
CA MET A 568 -21.48 -13.71 -26.86
C MET A 568 -20.46 -14.81 -27.10
N LYS A 569 -19.24 -14.44 -27.43
CA LYS A 569 -18.09 -15.34 -27.50
C LYS A 569 -16.87 -14.74 -26.82
N VAL A 570 -15.88 -15.56 -26.56
CA VAL A 570 -14.57 -15.11 -26.13
C VAL A 570 -13.65 -14.96 -27.34
N ASN A 571 -12.86 -13.87 -27.31
CA ASN A 571 -11.75 -13.68 -28.23
C ASN A 571 -10.47 -13.72 -27.40
N ARG A 572 -9.57 -14.71 -27.67
CA ARG A 572 -8.31 -14.89 -26.96
C ARG A 572 -7.15 -14.42 -27.85
N SER A 573 -6.29 -13.60 -27.27
CA SER A 573 -5.07 -13.13 -27.90
C SER A 573 -3.94 -13.04 -26.88
N TYR A 574 -2.71 -13.16 -27.33
CA TYR A 574 -1.55 -12.92 -26.48
C TYR A 574 -1.03 -11.51 -26.73
N ILE A 575 -0.68 -10.82 -25.66
CA ILE A 575 0.09 -9.59 -25.73
C ILE A 575 1.55 -10.02 -25.89
N SER A 576 2.12 -9.78 -27.06
CA SER A 576 3.36 -10.41 -27.50
C SER A 576 4.61 -9.54 -27.30
N ASN A 577 4.43 -8.27 -26.98
CA ASN A 577 5.54 -7.34 -26.72
C ASN A 577 5.20 -6.36 -25.61
N GLU A 578 6.22 -5.73 -25.08
CA GLU A 578 6.10 -4.81 -23.95
C GLU A 578 5.31 -3.55 -24.28
N ASP A 579 5.46 -2.99 -25.49
CA ASP A 579 4.80 -1.76 -25.88
C ASP A 579 3.27 -1.90 -25.89
N ASP A 580 2.76 -3.08 -26.23
CA ASP A 580 1.33 -3.42 -26.21
C ASP A 580 0.83 -3.76 -24.80
N SER A 581 1.70 -3.88 -23.81
CA SER A 581 1.38 -4.28 -22.45
C SER A 581 0.97 -3.12 -21.51
N LYS A 582 0.90 -1.90 -22.03
CA LYS A 582 0.47 -0.70 -21.29
C LYS A 582 -1.06 -0.67 -21.20
N ILE A 583 -1.63 -1.33 -20.22
CA ILE A 583 -3.05 -1.68 -20.14
C ILE A 583 -3.80 -0.73 -19.21
N THR A 584 -4.86 -0.12 -19.72
CA THR A 584 -5.94 0.47 -18.93
C THR A 584 -7.11 -0.50 -18.93
N TRP A 585 -7.74 -0.73 -17.75
CA TRP A 585 -8.83 -1.69 -17.63
C TRP A 585 -9.96 -1.41 -18.62
N ALA A 586 -10.42 -2.48 -19.25
CA ALA A 586 -11.54 -2.37 -20.19
C ALA A 586 -12.81 -1.91 -19.49
N LYS A 587 -13.53 -1.00 -20.12
CA LYS A 587 -14.84 -0.54 -19.63
C LYS A 587 -15.79 -1.72 -19.44
N ASN A 588 -16.55 -1.72 -18.35
CA ASN A 588 -17.49 -2.80 -17.98
C ASN A 588 -16.84 -4.18 -17.79
N GLY A 589 -15.52 -4.25 -17.59
CA GLY A 589 -14.82 -5.52 -17.38
C GLY A 589 -14.88 -6.50 -18.56
N VAL A 590 -15.05 -6.01 -19.81
CA VAL A 590 -15.19 -6.88 -20.99
C VAL A 590 -13.88 -7.49 -21.48
N ALA A 591 -12.79 -7.34 -20.72
CA ALA A 591 -11.54 -8.04 -20.95
C ALA A 591 -10.98 -8.59 -19.63
N ALA A 592 -10.34 -9.75 -19.72
CA ALA A 592 -9.66 -10.42 -18.62
C ALA A 592 -8.20 -10.70 -19.02
N TYR A 593 -7.29 -10.67 -18.06
CA TYR A 593 -5.86 -10.85 -18.27
C TYR A 593 -5.35 -11.99 -17.38
N ALA A 594 -4.45 -12.82 -17.93
CA ALA A 594 -3.83 -13.91 -17.18
C ALA A 594 -2.39 -14.12 -17.61
N VAL A 595 -1.51 -14.40 -16.66
CA VAL A 595 -0.18 -14.94 -16.95
C VAL A 595 -0.30 -16.44 -17.05
N VAL A 596 0.11 -17.03 -18.18
CA VAL A 596 -0.07 -18.46 -18.49
C VAL A 596 1.22 -19.08 -19.01
N ASN A 597 1.37 -20.40 -18.82
CA ASN A 597 2.45 -21.17 -19.41
C ASN A 597 1.91 -21.99 -20.60
N LYS A 598 2.31 -21.64 -21.83
CA LYS A 598 1.85 -22.30 -23.06
C LYS A 598 2.53 -23.65 -23.31
N ASP A 599 3.70 -23.88 -22.68
CA ASP A 599 4.48 -25.11 -22.86
C ASP A 599 4.04 -26.24 -21.91
N LYS A 600 3.21 -25.91 -20.90
CA LYS A 600 2.78 -26.85 -19.85
C LYS A 600 1.28 -27.05 -19.84
N LEU A 601 0.70 -27.32 -21.02
CA LEU A 601 -0.76 -27.52 -21.14
C LEU A 601 -1.29 -28.55 -20.17
N ASN A 602 -2.48 -28.28 -19.62
CA ASN A 602 -3.20 -29.25 -18.79
C ASN A 602 -3.78 -30.38 -19.65
N LYS A 603 -4.37 -31.39 -19.01
CA LYS A 603 -4.93 -32.57 -19.72
C LYS A 603 -6.06 -32.26 -20.73
N PHE A 604 -6.58 -31.05 -20.70
CA PHE A 604 -7.63 -30.59 -21.61
C PHE A 604 -7.07 -29.71 -22.76
N GLY A 605 -5.75 -29.53 -22.82
CA GLY A 605 -5.10 -28.67 -23.83
C GLY A 605 -5.17 -27.19 -23.51
N GLU A 606 -5.56 -26.79 -22.30
CA GLU A 606 -5.57 -25.39 -21.86
C GLU A 606 -4.27 -25.02 -21.14
N ALA A 607 -3.79 -23.82 -21.37
CA ALA A 607 -2.60 -23.28 -20.70
C ALA A 607 -2.95 -22.96 -19.21
N PRO A 608 -2.22 -23.54 -18.24
CA PRO A 608 -2.40 -23.19 -16.84
C PRO A 608 -1.87 -21.80 -16.59
N GLY A 609 -2.55 -21.03 -15.74
CA GLY A 609 -2.19 -19.66 -15.43
C GLY A 609 -2.81 -19.12 -14.15
N TYR A 610 -2.54 -17.84 -13.93
CA TYR A 610 -3.19 -17.05 -12.90
C TYR A 610 -3.82 -15.80 -13.53
N HIS A 611 -5.11 -15.67 -13.31
CA HIS A 611 -5.92 -14.53 -13.74
C HIS A 611 -5.71 -13.36 -12.79
N ILE A 612 -5.61 -12.15 -13.35
CA ILE A 612 -5.34 -10.91 -12.61
C ILE A 612 -6.46 -9.93 -12.90
N PHE A 613 -7.15 -9.49 -11.86
CA PHE A 613 -8.29 -8.59 -12.01
C PHE A 613 -8.55 -7.75 -10.77
N PRO A 614 -9.12 -6.53 -10.93
CA PRO A 614 -9.59 -5.72 -9.81
C PRO A 614 -10.65 -6.48 -9.01
N ASN A 615 -10.55 -6.42 -7.66
CA ASN A 615 -11.46 -7.16 -6.79
C ASN A 615 -12.44 -6.22 -6.06
N SER A 616 -11.99 -5.52 -5.03
CA SER A 616 -12.83 -4.61 -4.24
C SER A 616 -12.37 -3.17 -4.41
N GLY A 617 -13.31 -2.25 -4.37
CA GLY A 617 -13.05 -0.82 -4.49
C GLY A 617 -12.69 -0.40 -5.91
N SER A 618 -12.03 0.73 -6.01
CA SER A 618 -11.56 1.28 -7.28
C SER A 618 -10.12 0.88 -7.58
N THR A 619 -9.70 1.03 -8.83
CA THR A 619 -8.30 1.09 -9.23
C THR A 619 -8.07 2.43 -9.91
N ALA A 620 -6.88 2.99 -9.72
CA ALA A 620 -6.55 4.29 -10.29
C ALA A 620 -5.35 4.19 -11.23
N HIS A 621 -5.26 5.14 -12.10
CA HIS A 621 -4.06 5.58 -12.79
C HIS A 621 -4.02 7.10 -12.70
N LEU A 622 -2.89 7.70 -12.99
CA LEU A 622 -2.74 9.14 -12.90
C LEU A 622 -3.67 9.86 -13.89
N THR A 623 -4.52 10.77 -13.38
CA THR A 623 -5.45 11.57 -14.20
C THR A 623 -4.69 12.54 -15.11
N VAL A 624 -3.64 13.18 -14.58
CA VAL A 624 -2.81 14.17 -15.29
C VAL A 624 -1.47 13.57 -15.66
N GLN A 625 -1.42 12.78 -16.73
CA GLN A 625 -0.20 12.09 -17.18
C GLN A 625 0.94 13.03 -17.59
N SER A 626 0.64 14.29 -17.92
CA SER A 626 1.62 15.32 -18.29
C SER A 626 1.83 16.35 -17.17
N SER A 627 1.69 15.94 -15.92
CA SER A 627 1.89 16.83 -14.77
C SER A 627 3.29 17.46 -14.78
N SER A 628 3.33 18.78 -14.69
CA SER A 628 4.60 19.52 -14.61
C SER A 628 5.33 19.28 -13.27
N ALA A 629 4.60 18.90 -12.24
CA ALA A 629 5.18 18.54 -10.94
C ALA A 629 5.90 17.19 -10.96
N LEU A 630 5.39 16.23 -11.75
CA LEU A 630 5.89 14.86 -11.79
C LEU A 630 6.93 14.61 -12.90
N GLY A 631 6.88 15.35 -14.00
CA GLY A 631 7.78 15.08 -15.13
C GLY A 631 7.77 13.61 -15.57
N GLN A 632 8.92 12.94 -15.51
CA GLN A 632 9.08 11.52 -15.81
C GLN A 632 9.14 10.63 -14.54
N SER A 633 9.09 11.21 -13.35
CA SER A 633 9.30 10.48 -12.08
C SER A 633 8.21 9.45 -11.76
N ALA A 634 7.02 9.62 -12.36
CA ALA A 634 5.84 8.78 -12.09
C ALA A 634 5.22 8.15 -13.35
N ASN A 635 6.01 7.87 -14.39
CA ASN A 635 5.53 7.22 -15.63
C ASN A 635 4.87 5.85 -15.36
N TRP A 636 5.22 5.18 -14.27
CA TRP A 636 4.61 3.93 -13.81
C TRP A 636 3.11 4.10 -13.43
N ALA A 637 2.67 5.32 -13.14
CA ALA A 637 1.29 5.61 -12.74
C ALA A 637 0.31 5.80 -13.91
N ASN A 638 0.78 5.80 -15.16
CA ASN A 638 -0.01 6.20 -16.32
C ASN A 638 -1.06 5.18 -16.79
N HIS A 639 -0.91 3.89 -16.42
CA HIS A 639 -1.84 2.81 -16.76
C HIS A 639 -2.08 1.90 -15.55
N ASN A 640 -3.10 1.04 -15.64
CA ASN A 640 -3.47 0.18 -14.52
C ASN A 640 -2.60 -1.08 -14.40
N LEU A 641 -2.08 -1.59 -15.52
CA LEU A 641 -1.29 -2.82 -15.58
C LEU A 641 -0.24 -2.72 -16.69
N TYR A 642 0.94 -3.25 -16.41
CA TYR A 642 2.04 -3.41 -17.37
C TYR A 642 2.62 -4.81 -17.25
N ALA A 643 3.17 -5.31 -18.35
CA ALA A 643 4.01 -6.50 -18.36
C ALA A 643 5.33 -6.23 -19.08
N LEU A 644 6.42 -6.69 -18.49
CA LEU A 644 7.78 -6.51 -18.99
C LEU A 644 8.54 -7.84 -18.87
N GLN A 645 9.64 -8.01 -19.60
CA GLN A 645 10.60 -9.04 -19.24
C GLN A 645 11.29 -8.69 -17.92
N HIS A 646 11.65 -9.72 -17.15
CA HIS A 646 12.42 -9.53 -15.94
C HIS A 646 13.89 -9.20 -16.28
N HIS A 647 14.38 -8.08 -15.75
CA HIS A 647 15.78 -7.71 -15.79
C HIS A 647 16.29 -7.40 -14.39
N ASP A 648 17.43 -8.00 -14.00
CA ASP A 648 18.10 -7.69 -12.72
C ASP A 648 18.59 -6.23 -12.66
N THR A 649 18.65 -5.55 -13.82
CA THR A 649 18.96 -4.12 -13.94
C THR A 649 17.74 -3.21 -13.71
N GLU A 650 16.54 -3.77 -13.56
CA GLU A 650 15.26 -3.08 -13.40
C GLU A 650 14.53 -3.56 -12.13
N PRO A 651 15.19 -3.52 -10.96
CA PRO A 651 14.64 -4.11 -9.75
C PRO A 651 13.39 -3.40 -9.23
N LYS A 652 13.26 -2.09 -9.50
CA LYS A 652 12.14 -1.25 -9.02
C LYS A 652 11.64 -0.32 -10.12
N SER A 653 10.32 -0.09 -10.19
CA SER A 653 9.69 0.84 -11.14
C SER A 653 9.90 2.33 -10.80
N ALA A 654 10.36 2.61 -9.58
CA ALA A 654 10.61 3.96 -9.09
C ALA A 654 11.85 3.98 -8.17
N TYR A 655 12.34 5.18 -7.90
CA TYR A 655 13.40 5.42 -6.95
C TYR A 655 12.98 6.50 -5.96
N ALA A 656 13.21 6.27 -4.67
CA ALA A 656 12.71 7.12 -3.60
C ALA A 656 13.09 8.61 -3.72
N PHE A 657 14.23 8.92 -4.36
CA PHE A 657 14.68 10.29 -4.56
C PHE A 657 14.34 10.86 -5.95
N ASN A 658 13.45 10.22 -6.71
CA ASN A 658 12.98 10.75 -8.01
C ASN A 658 12.28 12.11 -7.86
N SER A 659 11.62 12.37 -6.71
CA SER A 659 10.97 13.66 -6.40
C SER A 659 11.93 14.83 -6.37
N HIS A 660 13.22 14.62 -6.11
CA HIS A 660 14.23 15.68 -6.10
C HIS A 660 14.62 16.20 -7.49
N ASP A 661 14.45 15.41 -8.54
CA ASP A 661 14.64 15.84 -9.93
C ASP A 661 13.60 15.14 -10.83
N PRO A 662 12.32 15.53 -10.74
CA PRO A 662 11.22 14.81 -11.40
C PRO A 662 11.31 14.84 -12.93
N HIS A 663 12.01 15.80 -13.50
CA HIS A 663 12.23 15.91 -14.96
C HIS A 663 13.40 15.07 -15.47
N HIS A 664 14.33 14.69 -14.59
CA HIS A 664 15.49 13.83 -14.91
C HIS A 664 15.67 12.78 -13.81
N PRO A 665 14.66 11.92 -13.59
CA PRO A 665 14.69 10.96 -12.50
C PRO A 665 15.78 9.90 -12.72
N ALA A 666 16.33 9.37 -11.64
CA ALA A 666 17.30 8.29 -11.72
C ALA A 666 16.66 7.00 -12.28
N VAL A 667 15.40 6.75 -11.99
CA VAL A 667 14.59 5.68 -12.58
C VAL A 667 13.41 6.31 -13.32
N ASP A 668 13.42 6.20 -14.64
CA ASP A 668 12.32 6.53 -15.53
C ASP A 668 11.71 5.23 -16.06
N PHE A 669 10.56 4.87 -15.54
CA PHE A 669 9.87 3.61 -15.86
C PHE A 669 9.52 3.47 -17.35
N ALA A 670 9.33 4.58 -18.06
CA ALA A 670 9.07 4.52 -19.51
C ALA A 670 10.24 3.94 -20.31
N LYS A 671 11.46 3.99 -19.77
CA LYS A 671 12.66 3.44 -20.41
C LYS A 671 12.83 1.92 -20.24
N PHE A 672 12.00 1.28 -19.41
CA PHE A 672 11.97 -0.18 -19.32
C PHE A 672 11.38 -0.82 -20.58
N PHE A 673 10.54 -0.07 -21.30
CA PHE A 673 9.88 -0.56 -22.51
C PHE A 673 10.84 -0.43 -23.72
N ASN A 674 11.38 -1.54 -24.14
CA ASN A 674 12.32 -1.62 -25.27
C ASN A 674 11.78 -2.43 -26.45
N GLY A 675 10.50 -2.90 -26.36
CA GLY A 675 9.82 -3.70 -27.38
C GLY A 675 10.15 -5.18 -27.35
N GLU A 676 10.72 -5.69 -26.27
CA GLU A 676 11.02 -7.11 -26.09
C GLU A 676 9.77 -7.98 -26.13
N SER A 677 10.00 -9.25 -26.47
CA SER A 677 8.92 -10.25 -26.54
C SER A 677 8.40 -10.61 -25.14
N LEU A 678 7.09 -10.77 -25.02
CA LEU A 678 6.42 -11.35 -23.84
C LEU A 678 5.93 -12.77 -24.12
N ASP A 679 6.44 -13.45 -25.14
CA ASP A 679 5.99 -14.77 -25.55
C ASP A 679 6.89 -15.87 -25.00
N GLN A 680 6.44 -16.51 -23.91
CA GLN A 680 7.18 -17.55 -23.17
C GLN A 680 8.54 -17.03 -22.67
N GLU A 681 8.50 -15.88 -22.01
CA GLU A 681 9.64 -15.24 -21.39
C GLU A 681 9.45 -15.13 -19.87
N ASP A 682 10.46 -14.68 -19.16
CA ASP A 682 10.40 -14.39 -17.73
C ASP A 682 9.69 -13.04 -17.53
N ILE A 683 8.37 -13.09 -17.24
CA ILE A 683 7.50 -11.92 -17.24
C ILE A 683 7.30 -11.38 -15.83
N VAL A 684 7.55 -10.09 -15.64
CA VAL A 684 7.17 -9.34 -14.44
C VAL A 684 6.02 -8.39 -14.74
N LEU A 685 5.06 -8.33 -13.84
CA LEU A 685 3.94 -7.41 -13.90
C LEU A 685 4.14 -6.23 -12.94
N TYR A 686 3.73 -5.05 -13.39
CA TYR A 686 3.50 -3.89 -12.53
C TYR A 686 2.05 -3.47 -12.65
N PHE A 687 1.38 -3.28 -11.51
CA PHE A 687 -0.02 -2.85 -11.50
C PHE A 687 -0.28 -1.78 -10.46
N ASN A 688 -1.31 -0.98 -10.71
CA ASN A 688 -1.68 0.14 -9.86
C ASN A 688 -3.00 -0.15 -9.14
N LEU A 689 -2.95 -0.05 -7.81
CA LEU A 689 -4.11 0.14 -6.94
C LEU A 689 -4.27 1.62 -6.64
N GLY A 690 -5.35 1.96 -5.95
CA GLY A 690 -5.62 3.33 -5.51
C GLY A 690 -6.99 3.82 -5.90
N MET A 691 -7.19 5.13 -5.83
CA MET A 691 -8.49 5.76 -6.05
C MET A 691 -8.32 7.21 -6.53
N HIS A 692 -9.31 7.67 -7.30
CA HIS A 692 -9.55 9.10 -7.50
C HIS A 692 -10.34 9.58 -6.28
N HIS A 693 -9.66 10.18 -5.31
CA HIS A 693 -10.28 10.62 -4.07
C HIS A 693 -10.90 12.00 -4.25
N LEU A 694 -12.22 12.11 -4.11
CA LEU A 694 -12.96 13.35 -4.02
C LEU A 694 -13.54 13.47 -2.60
N PRO A 695 -12.79 14.06 -1.67
CA PRO A 695 -13.21 14.13 -0.28
C PRO A 695 -14.52 14.88 -0.09
N ASN A 696 -15.32 14.42 0.85
CA ASN A 696 -16.60 15.00 1.23
C ASN A 696 -16.71 15.07 2.75
N THR A 697 -17.83 15.49 3.29
CA THR A 697 -18.01 15.64 4.75
C THR A 697 -17.83 14.35 5.55
N ALA A 698 -17.91 13.17 4.91
CA ALA A 698 -17.66 11.88 5.57
C ALA A 698 -16.17 11.57 5.71
N ASP A 699 -15.28 12.37 5.11
CA ASP A 699 -13.82 12.27 5.29
C ASP A 699 -13.32 13.15 6.45
N LEU A 700 -14.22 13.73 7.24
CA LEU A 700 -13.90 14.53 8.40
C LEU A 700 -14.30 13.83 9.71
N PRO A 701 -13.38 13.76 10.71
CA PRO A 701 -12.00 14.22 10.65
C PRO A 701 -11.10 13.36 9.75
N ASN A 702 -11.36 12.07 9.62
CA ASN A 702 -10.53 11.11 8.89
C ASN A 702 -11.30 10.40 7.79
N THR A 703 -10.60 10.13 6.69
CA THR A 703 -11.05 9.23 5.64
C THR A 703 -11.40 7.86 6.22
N VAL A 704 -12.50 7.25 5.74
CA VAL A 704 -12.98 5.96 6.23
C VAL A 704 -12.60 4.82 5.28
N THR A 705 -12.05 3.75 5.85
CA THR A 705 -11.54 2.58 5.11
C THR A 705 -12.60 1.81 4.31
N THR A 706 -13.90 2.05 4.56
CA THR A 706 -15.01 1.43 3.81
C THR A 706 -15.16 1.96 2.40
N THR A 707 -14.82 3.23 2.16
CA THR A 707 -14.86 3.89 0.85
C THR A 707 -13.47 3.98 0.24
N ALA A 708 -12.44 4.19 1.05
CA ALA A 708 -11.06 4.27 0.63
C ALA A 708 -10.40 2.89 0.60
N VAL A 709 -10.78 2.08 -0.39
CA VAL A 709 -10.28 0.71 -0.57
C VAL A 709 -10.03 0.41 -2.03
N SER A 710 -8.94 -0.32 -2.29
CA SER A 710 -8.58 -0.82 -3.62
C SER A 710 -7.91 -2.18 -3.48
N SER A 711 -8.25 -3.14 -4.36
CA SER A 711 -7.63 -4.46 -4.32
C SER A 711 -7.51 -5.14 -5.67
N MET A 712 -6.52 -6.04 -5.76
CA MET A 712 -6.26 -6.91 -6.90
C MET A 712 -6.34 -8.37 -6.46
N MET A 713 -7.03 -9.19 -7.24
CA MET A 713 -7.10 -10.63 -7.08
C MET A 713 -6.19 -11.31 -8.10
N ILE A 714 -5.43 -12.28 -7.65
CA ILE A 714 -4.57 -13.17 -8.43
C ILE A 714 -5.10 -14.59 -8.20
N ALA A 715 -5.81 -15.15 -9.18
CA ALA A 715 -6.58 -16.39 -9.00
C ALA A 715 -6.21 -17.46 -10.03
N PRO A 716 -6.17 -18.75 -9.64
CA PRO A 716 -5.80 -19.82 -10.56
C PRO A 716 -6.78 -19.94 -11.73
N GLN A 717 -6.25 -20.03 -12.94
CA GLN A 717 -6.98 -20.24 -14.19
C GLN A 717 -6.46 -21.51 -14.86
N ASN A 718 -7.26 -22.57 -14.94
CA ASN A 718 -6.86 -23.86 -15.53
C ASN A 718 -5.59 -24.48 -14.89
N TYR A 719 -5.14 -23.96 -13.76
CA TYR A 719 -3.90 -24.34 -13.11
C TYR A 719 -4.06 -25.66 -12.32
N PHE A 720 -5.16 -25.82 -11.61
CA PHE A 720 -5.51 -27.00 -10.85
C PHE A 720 -6.56 -27.84 -11.59
N PRO A 721 -6.64 -29.16 -11.32
CA PRO A 721 -7.66 -30.03 -11.94
C PRO A 721 -9.09 -29.77 -11.45
N GLY A 722 -9.25 -28.96 -10.42
CA GLY A 722 -10.52 -28.55 -9.81
C GLY A 722 -10.28 -27.64 -8.64
N ASP A 723 -11.36 -27.16 -8.01
CA ASP A 723 -11.28 -26.28 -6.86
C ASP A 723 -10.62 -26.96 -5.65
N LEU A 724 -9.60 -26.32 -5.10
CA LEU A 724 -8.81 -26.84 -3.98
C LEU A 724 -9.46 -26.55 -2.61
N SER A 725 -10.39 -25.61 -2.52
CA SER A 725 -11.11 -25.32 -1.28
C SER A 725 -11.89 -26.53 -0.76
N ARG A 726 -12.22 -27.49 -1.66
CA ARG A 726 -12.82 -28.75 -1.32
C ARG A 726 -11.99 -29.67 -0.41
N ARG A 727 -10.71 -29.38 -0.24
CA ARG A 727 -9.79 -30.17 0.62
C ARG A 727 -9.95 -29.85 2.10
N THR A 728 -10.54 -28.71 2.46
CA THR A 728 -10.80 -28.40 3.86
C THR A 728 -11.86 -29.36 4.44
N ILE A 729 -11.66 -29.75 5.68
CA ILE A 729 -12.66 -30.54 6.44
C ILE A 729 -13.81 -29.68 6.96
N HIS A 730 -13.66 -28.34 6.93
CA HIS A 730 -14.66 -27.38 7.42
C HIS A 730 -15.79 -27.18 6.42
N GLN A 731 -16.52 -28.28 6.19
CA GLN A 731 -17.66 -28.35 5.27
C GLN A 731 -18.86 -28.94 5.98
N ALA A 732 -20.05 -28.57 5.55
CA ALA A 732 -21.30 -29.15 6.02
C ALA A 732 -22.19 -29.48 4.83
N ARG A 733 -22.86 -30.63 4.90
CA ARG A 733 -23.96 -31.00 3.99
C ARG A 733 -25.18 -31.44 4.80
N LEU A 734 -26.31 -30.80 4.56
CA LEU A 734 -27.60 -31.18 5.12
C LEU A 734 -28.45 -31.78 4.02
N THR A 735 -29.03 -32.97 4.27
CA THR A 735 -29.93 -33.61 3.34
C THR A 735 -31.36 -33.45 3.84
N TYR A 736 -32.28 -33.19 2.93
CA TYR A 736 -33.71 -32.97 3.21
C TYR A 736 -34.59 -34.06 2.62
N ASN A 737 -35.73 -34.35 3.27
CA ASN A 737 -36.81 -35.08 2.67
C ASN A 737 -37.77 -34.16 1.88
N GLU A 738 -38.79 -34.72 1.27
CA GLU A 738 -39.82 -34.01 0.50
C GLU A 738 -40.58 -32.95 1.30
N LYS A 739 -40.53 -32.99 2.64
CA LYS A 739 -41.17 -32.01 3.55
C LYS A 739 -40.16 -30.97 4.04
N SER A 740 -38.99 -30.85 3.39
CA SER A 740 -37.91 -29.97 3.78
C SER A 740 -37.37 -30.16 5.22
N ILE A 741 -37.54 -31.39 5.76
CA ILE A 741 -37.01 -31.75 7.08
C ILE A 741 -35.61 -32.33 6.88
N VAL A 742 -34.62 -31.84 7.67
CA VAL A 742 -33.26 -32.37 7.68
C VAL A 742 -33.27 -33.85 8.13
N THR A 743 -32.82 -34.74 7.27
CA THR A 743 -32.72 -36.17 7.53
C THR A 743 -31.29 -36.65 7.77
N ASP A 744 -30.28 -35.93 7.28
CA ASP A 744 -28.87 -36.27 7.49
C ASP A 744 -28.01 -34.99 7.58
N LYS A 745 -26.94 -35.08 8.36
CA LYS A 745 -25.91 -34.00 8.49
C LYS A 745 -24.52 -34.60 8.42
N LYS A 746 -23.76 -34.20 7.42
CA LYS A 746 -22.32 -34.51 7.28
C LYS A 746 -21.47 -33.29 7.58
N THR A 747 -20.40 -33.45 8.36
CA THR A 747 -19.45 -32.39 8.74
C THR A 747 -17.99 -32.70 8.36
N PHE A 748 -17.75 -33.79 7.64
CA PHE A 748 -16.45 -34.16 7.05
C PHE A 748 -15.25 -34.16 8.01
N GLY A 749 -15.50 -34.40 9.29
CA GLY A 749 -14.48 -34.47 10.34
C GLY A 749 -14.29 -33.20 11.15
N THR A 750 -14.98 -32.08 10.84
CA THR A 750 -14.99 -30.89 11.66
C THR A 750 -15.42 -31.22 13.09
N LYS A 751 -14.54 -31.00 14.06
CA LYS A 751 -14.84 -31.14 15.48
C LYS A 751 -15.40 -29.82 16.03
N GLN A 752 -16.23 -29.91 17.05
CA GLN A 752 -16.63 -28.73 17.82
C GLN A 752 -15.52 -28.42 18.82
N PRO A 753 -15.14 -27.13 18.99
CA PRO A 753 -14.18 -26.76 20.03
C PRO A 753 -14.73 -27.12 21.39
N THR A 754 -13.89 -27.67 22.26
CA THR A 754 -14.26 -28.13 23.63
C THR A 754 -13.63 -27.30 24.73
N CYS A 755 -12.78 -26.34 24.38
CA CYS A 755 -12.14 -25.44 25.33
C CYS A 755 -13.10 -24.36 25.85
N ALA A 756 -12.83 -23.84 27.06
CA ALA A 756 -13.46 -22.65 27.58
C ALA A 756 -12.66 -21.40 27.16
N TYR A 757 -13.34 -20.44 26.55
CA TYR A 757 -12.71 -19.19 26.14
C TYR A 757 -12.71 -18.18 27.30
N ASP A 758 -11.55 -17.64 27.62
CA ASP A 758 -11.38 -16.59 28.62
C ASP A 758 -11.59 -15.22 27.96
N MET A 759 -12.73 -14.59 28.23
CA MET A 759 -13.08 -13.28 27.70
C MET A 759 -12.06 -12.17 28.06
N ASN A 760 -11.37 -12.31 29.20
CA ASN A 760 -10.37 -11.30 29.58
C ASN A 760 -9.14 -11.32 28.67
N LYS A 761 -8.85 -12.43 28.00
CA LYS A 761 -7.76 -12.55 27.03
C LYS A 761 -8.10 -11.98 25.66
N SER A 762 -9.36 -11.67 25.38
CA SER A 762 -9.79 -11.06 24.13
C SER A 762 -9.85 -9.54 24.19
N ALA A 763 -9.77 -8.96 25.38
CA ALA A 763 -9.66 -7.52 25.52
C ALA A 763 -8.27 -7.06 24.98
N PRO A 764 -8.22 -6.03 24.14
CA PRO A 764 -6.96 -5.49 23.64
C PRO A 764 -6.06 -5.05 24.81
N ASP A 765 -4.80 -5.47 24.81
CA ASP A 765 -3.82 -4.96 25.76
C ASP A 765 -3.14 -3.72 25.20
N LEU A 766 -3.75 -2.57 25.39
CA LEU A 766 -3.24 -1.28 24.93
C LEU A 766 -1.97 -0.82 25.68
N SER A 767 -1.61 -1.51 26.79
CA SER A 767 -0.40 -1.19 27.56
C SER A 767 0.89 -1.75 26.87
N THR A 768 0.76 -2.64 25.90
CA THR A 768 1.90 -3.24 25.19
C THR A 768 2.45 -2.38 24.06
N PHE A 769 1.82 -1.26 23.72
CA PHE A 769 2.35 -0.32 22.75
C PHE A 769 3.62 0.36 23.31
N VAL A 770 4.78 0.03 22.73
CA VAL A 770 6.10 0.43 23.28
C VAL A 770 6.83 1.48 22.43
N GLY A 771 6.31 1.83 21.26
CA GLY A 771 6.96 2.77 20.35
C GLY A 771 8.19 2.19 19.65
N GLU A 772 9.07 3.08 19.22
CA GLU A 772 10.31 2.72 18.53
C GLU A 772 11.44 2.39 19.51
N ILE A 773 12.29 1.43 19.15
CA ILE A 773 13.52 1.10 19.86
C ILE A 773 14.71 1.56 19.02
N GLU A 774 15.50 2.50 19.55
CA GLU A 774 16.74 2.95 18.93
C GLU A 774 17.93 2.19 19.48
N ILE A 775 18.81 1.73 18.58
CA ILE A 775 20.15 1.24 18.93
C ILE A 775 21.15 2.40 18.77
N PRO A 776 22.20 2.50 19.64
CA PRO A 776 23.10 3.66 19.66
C PRO A 776 23.68 4.04 18.30
N LYS A 777 23.78 5.35 18.05
CA LYS A 777 24.32 5.96 16.83
C LYS A 777 25.84 5.79 16.72
N PHE A 778 26.33 5.73 15.49
CA PHE A 778 27.75 5.84 15.20
C PHE A 778 28.28 7.25 15.60
N PRO A 779 29.51 7.42 16.15
CA PRO A 779 30.46 6.34 16.47
C PRO A 779 30.01 5.52 17.69
N TRP A 780 30.12 4.20 17.56
CA TRP A 780 29.73 3.29 18.64
C TRP A 780 30.63 3.51 19.87
N ASN A 781 30.02 3.64 21.04
CA ASN A 781 30.77 3.64 22.28
C ASN A 781 31.25 2.22 22.57
N PRO A 782 32.56 1.95 22.64
CA PRO A 782 33.09 0.60 22.88
C PRO A 782 32.66 -0.06 24.20
N SER A 783 32.16 0.73 25.17
CA SER A 783 31.58 0.25 26.42
C SER A 783 30.09 -0.07 26.35
N GLY A 784 29.43 0.28 25.28
CA GLY A 784 28.03 -0.09 25.02
C GLY A 784 27.99 -1.48 24.38
N SER A 785 27.56 -2.49 25.11
CA SER A 785 27.20 -3.79 24.52
C SER A 785 26.10 -3.52 23.50
N LEU A 786 26.26 -4.00 22.25
CA LEU A 786 25.17 -4.11 21.28
C LEU A 786 24.04 -4.85 22.02
N GLN A 787 22.98 -4.16 22.34
CA GLN A 787 21.80 -4.82 22.85
C GLN A 787 21.27 -5.70 21.70
N THR A 788 21.49 -6.98 21.81
CA THR A 788 20.86 -7.95 20.92
C THR A 788 19.36 -7.73 21.02
N ASN A 789 18.74 -7.56 19.88
CA ASN A 789 17.30 -7.38 19.73
C ASN A 789 16.55 -8.42 20.59
N PRO A 790 15.73 -8.05 21.60
CA PRO A 790 15.06 -9.03 22.45
C PRO A 790 13.96 -9.84 21.73
N GLY A 791 13.84 -9.69 20.41
CA GLY A 791 12.89 -10.37 19.54
C GLY A 791 13.54 -11.01 18.30
N GLY A 792 14.86 -11.18 18.29
CA GLY A 792 15.57 -11.92 17.23
C GLY A 792 15.52 -13.43 17.46
#